data_7f7a2ca011bacb0b54259bb220b94929
#
_entry.id   7f7a2ca011bacb0b54259bb220b94929
#
_cell.length_a   1.000
_cell.length_b   1.000
_cell.length_c   1.000
_cell.angle_alpha   90.00
_cell.angle_beta   90.00
_cell.angle_gamma   90.00
#
_symmetry.space_group_name_H-M   'P 1'
#
loop_
_entity.id
_entity.type
_entity.pdbx_description
1 polymer ?
#
loop_
_entity_poly.entity_id
_entity_poly.type
_entity_poly.pdbx_seq_one_letter_code
_entity_poly.pdbx_strand_id
1 'polypeptide(L)'
;LVINPTRGNNILDKIFTNCSQYYSVPVILPPIGKSAHNVVFLSAKVTLFKPVGYKTVHRRNMNFDSISSIACELINYPWQKLYHLNDCQKQADLFYEVLSNIVDRHAPLRQVRFKNNDKPWITECFKQLIERRDEAYQSGSVIVYKRLRNQVNRVRNSLKTNYYFNQVHCLKSENSRNWWRHIKTLAGALDSCSTSDCFVNLTCNGQHINSDELPEVLNNFFVSVTADVSPLDLAELDNLRARLCDVPDCFIVSEYSVFNALRHLNVNKSSCDDVLSNKLLVTLADVLAAPICALINTSIRQGIVPNQWKTARVTPIPKINPPLLIESDLRPISVTSGISKVAESFVCQLFNRHFDNFVDSNQFGCTSKRSTVHALIKISTLLFKSSDSSSNIIRILFIDFSKAFDLVDHNVLLRKFVAYDFPPHIIAWSMSFLQERVQFVSVRNNNSSCQTLKAGTPQGTRSGPNDFKLLINDLSFSIDYAKYVDDTTVVSIASDPCDRSLQVAADRLSMWCADNHMKINTKKTKEMLIYFGRKFDKEAVASLILDNDQIERVETFKLLGVIFSSDLSWGPHVSYLLGKVSKRYYLIFQLARLGVAQHDITLIYCAIIRSILEYACAVWHSGLTTTQSNDIERVQKRCLRIIYPDLSYRDALFISGLDRLCVRRENIVRDMFKDIQQPDHVLHNILPAKRNPKFNSRHSYSYSLPVARTQRYSNSFLAYCIRKRY
;
A
#
# COMPACT_ATOMS: atom_id res chain seq x y z
N LEU A 1 0.46 -29.56 39.21
CA LEU A 1 1.07 -30.63 38.40
C LEU A 1 2.60 -30.72 38.50
N VAL A 2 3.30 -29.64 38.80
CA VAL A 2 4.77 -29.60 38.86
C VAL A 2 5.22 -30.10 40.22
N ILE A 3 5.94 -31.22 40.27
CA ILE A 3 6.43 -31.87 41.49
C ILE A 3 7.96 -31.87 41.61
N ASN A 4 8.66 -31.55 40.51
CA ASN A 4 10.12 -31.49 40.47
C ASN A 4 10.65 -30.06 40.57
N PRO A 5 11.88 -29.84 41.11
CA PRO A 5 12.47 -28.50 41.23
C PRO A 5 12.57 -27.75 39.89
N THR A 6 12.14 -26.51 39.89
CA THR A 6 12.19 -25.66 38.69
C THR A 6 13.31 -24.60 38.75
N ARG A 7 13.84 -24.34 39.97
CA ARG A 7 15.03 -23.49 40.16
C ARG A 7 15.82 -23.95 41.40
N GLY A 8 17.07 -24.42 41.18
CA GLY A 8 17.85 -25.04 42.26
C GLY A 8 17.09 -26.22 42.85
N ASN A 9 16.89 -26.25 44.17
CA ASN A 9 16.12 -27.26 44.85
C ASN A 9 14.65 -26.85 45.09
N ASN A 10 14.19 -25.72 44.53
CA ASN A 10 12.86 -25.17 44.81
C ASN A 10 11.92 -25.36 43.63
N ILE A 11 10.62 -25.58 43.90
CA ILE A 11 9.55 -25.56 42.92
C ILE A 11 8.91 -24.16 42.93
N LEU A 12 9.39 -23.30 42.03
CA LEU A 12 8.89 -21.91 41.92
C LEU A 12 7.84 -21.76 40.78
N ASP A 13 7.94 -22.58 39.73
CA ASP A 13 7.02 -22.53 38.61
C ASP A 13 5.96 -23.64 38.79
N LYS A 14 4.70 -23.26 38.89
CA LYS A 14 3.58 -24.17 39.14
C LYS A 14 2.57 -24.12 38.01
N ILE A 15 2.01 -25.25 37.64
CA ILE A 15 0.90 -25.34 36.69
C ILE A 15 -0.36 -25.81 37.45
N PHE A 16 -1.39 -24.96 37.40
CA PHE A 16 -2.72 -25.27 37.96
C PHE A 16 -3.65 -25.56 36.78
N THR A 17 -4.40 -26.67 36.88
CA THR A 17 -5.42 -27.05 35.88
C THR A 17 -6.48 -27.89 36.53
N ASN A 18 -7.71 -27.71 36.10
CA ASN A 18 -8.86 -28.56 36.43
C ASN A 18 -8.99 -29.74 35.46
N CYS A 19 -8.13 -29.83 34.44
CA CYS A 19 -8.16 -30.86 33.40
C CYS A 19 -6.91 -31.77 33.45
N SER A 20 -6.39 -32.09 34.65
CA SER A 20 -5.14 -32.84 34.82
C SER A 20 -5.15 -34.25 34.18
N GLN A 21 -6.31 -34.86 34.04
CA GLN A 21 -6.50 -36.16 33.40
C GLN A 21 -6.08 -36.20 31.92
N TYR A 22 -6.10 -35.05 31.25
CA TYR A 22 -5.74 -34.94 29.83
C TYR A 22 -4.26 -34.65 29.56
N TYR A 23 -3.46 -34.48 30.63
CA TYR A 23 -2.04 -34.16 30.49
C TYR A 23 -1.17 -35.23 31.13
N SER A 24 0.04 -35.41 30.54
CA SER A 24 1.10 -36.25 31.15
C SER A 24 1.70 -35.54 32.37
N VAL A 25 2.52 -36.25 33.13
CA VAL A 25 3.34 -35.65 34.20
C VAL A 25 4.28 -34.63 33.56
N PRO A 26 4.40 -33.41 34.11
CA PRO A 26 5.30 -32.40 33.59
C PRO A 26 6.75 -32.87 33.57
N VAL A 27 7.43 -32.69 32.43
CA VAL A 27 8.86 -32.96 32.27
C VAL A 27 9.64 -31.68 32.50
N ILE A 28 10.70 -31.75 33.29
CA ILE A 28 11.58 -30.61 33.51
C ILE A 28 12.72 -30.67 32.50
N LEU A 29 12.78 -29.63 31.63
CA LEU A 29 13.81 -29.49 30.62
C LEU A 29 14.84 -28.42 31.03
N PRO A 30 16.03 -28.41 30.40
CA PRO A 30 17.06 -27.41 30.67
C PRO A 30 16.59 -25.98 30.52
N PRO A 31 17.17 -25.01 31.27
CA PRO A 31 16.84 -23.61 31.13
C PRO A 31 17.12 -23.07 29.73
N ILE A 32 16.26 -22.19 29.24
CA ILE A 32 16.44 -21.53 27.94
C ILE A 32 17.36 -20.31 28.10
N GLY A 33 18.43 -20.30 27.35
CA GLY A 33 19.38 -19.18 27.30
C GLY A 33 20.12 -18.97 28.62
N LYS A 34 19.97 -17.81 29.27
CA LYS A 34 20.58 -17.45 30.57
C LYS A 34 19.58 -17.53 31.74
N SER A 35 18.43 -18.14 31.54
CA SER A 35 17.43 -18.29 32.61
C SER A 35 18.00 -19.13 33.76
N ALA A 36 17.70 -18.74 35.00
CA ALA A 36 17.97 -19.54 36.18
C ALA A 36 16.86 -20.57 36.46
N HIS A 37 15.73 -20.49 35.71
CA HIS A 37 14.60 -21.41 35.82
C HIS A 37 14.66 -22.47 34.73
N ASN A 38 14.35 -23.71 35.12
CA ASN A 38 14.15 -24.82 34.20
C ASN A 38 12.84 -24.64 33.43
N VAL A 39 12.75 -25.20 32.24
CA VAL A 39 11.51 -25.20 31.47
C VAL A 39 10.62 -26.33 31.96
N VAL A 40 9.38 -26.00 32.29
CA VAL A 40 8.35 -27.00 32.59
C VAL A 40 7.60 -27.31 31.30
N PHE A 41 7.71 -28.54 30.82
CA PHE A 41 7.04 -29.00 29.61
C PHE A 41 5.89 -29.93 29.97
N LEU A 42 4.69 -29.50 29.62
CA LEU A 42 3.45 -30.27 29.85
C LEU A 42 2.90 -30.70 28.48
N SER A 43 2.79 -32.03 28.26
CA SER A 43 2.22 -32.56 27.02
C SER A 43 0.80 -33.13 27.28
N ALA A 44 -0.08 -32.96 26.30
CA ALA A 44 -1.40 -33.59 26.35
C ALA A 44 -1.25 -35.12 26.12
N LYS A 45 -2.01 -35.92 26.85
CA LYS A 45 -2.07 -37.40 26.70
C LYS A 45 -2.67 -37.80 25.36
N VAL A 46 -3.61 -36.98 24.88
CA VAL A 46 -4.15 -37.10 23.54
C VAL A 46 -3.41 -36.08 22.69
N THR A 47 -2.37 -36.50 22.01
CA THR A 47 -1.87 -35.77 20.86
C THR A 47 -2.95 -35.87 19.78
N LEU A 48 -3.76 -34.82 19.66
CA LEU A 48 -4.32 -34.55 18.34
C LEU A 48 -3.11 -34.49 17.43
N PHE A 49 -2.90 -35.55 16.65
CA PHE A 49 -1.93 -35.53 15.56
C PHE A 49 -2.31 -34.29 14.73
N LYS A 50 -1.61 -33.18 14.91
CA LYS A 50 -1.49 -32.23 13.83
C LYS A 50 -0.78 -33.02 12.75
N PRO A 51 -1.46 -33.42 11.68
CA PRO A 51 -0.78 -34.09 10.59
C PRO A 51 0.39 -33.19 10.24
N VAL A 52 1.59 -33.76 10.14
CA VAL A 52 2.76 -33.03 9.66
C VAL A 52 2.30 -32.42 8.35
N GLY A 53 1.98 -31.12 8.40
CA GLY A 53 1.22 -30.49 7.36
C GLY A 53 2.07 -30.39 6.11
N TYR A 54 1.91 -31.36 5.24
CA TYR A 54 2.37 -31.21 3.87
C TYR A 54 1.46 -30.18 3.22
N LYS A 55 2.02 -29.07 2.84
CA LYS A 55 1.32 -28.11 2.00
C LYS A 55 1.40 -28.63 0.56
N THR A 56 0.29 -29.06 0.03
CA THR A 56 0.18 -29.48 -1.37
C THR A 56 -0.09 -28.26 -2.23
N VAL A 57 0.71 -28.04 -3.26
CA VAL A 57 0.56 -26.93 -4.22
C VAL A 57 0.65 -27.49 -5.62
N HIS A 58 -0.27 -27.08 -6.48
CA HIS A 58 -0.19 -27.40 -7.90
C HIS A 58 0.77 -26.41 -8.58
N ARG A 59 1.75 -26.92 -9.30
CA ARG A 59 2.75 -26.10 -10.02
C ARG A 59 3.08 -26.70 -11.37
N ARG A 60 3.34 -25.82 -12.36
CA ARG A 60 3.95 -26.17 -13.64
C ARG A 60 5.47 -26.11 -13.50
N ASN A 61 6.16 -27.08 -14.15
CA ASN A 61 7.61 -27.04 -14.25
C ASN A 61 8.03 -26.19 -15.44
N MET A 62 8.31 -24.89 -15.18
CA MET A 62 8.76 -23.92 -16.18
C MET A 62 10.28 -23.82 -16.18
N ASN A 63 10.97 -24.94 -16.53
CA ASN A 63 12.42 -24.95 -16.76
C ASN A 63 12.74 -24.40 -18.17
N PHE A 64 14.03 -24.27 -18.47
CA PHE A 64 14.49 -23.72 -19.75
C PHE A 64 14.00 -24.56 -20.95
N ASP A 65 14.07 -25.88 -20.85
CA ASP A 65 13.67 -26.79 -21.94
C ASP A 65 12.17 -26.69 -22.24
N SER A 66 11.33 -26.69 -21.19
CA SER A 66 9.89 -26.53 -21.33
C SER A 66 9.53 -25.19 -21.99
N ILE A 67 10.18 -24.10 -21.57
CA ILE A 67 9.95 -22.76 -22.12
C ILE A 67 10.41 -22.69 -23.60
N SER A 68 11.58 -23.29 -23.91
CA SER A 68 12.08 -23.32 -25.28
C SER A 68 11.17 -24.13 -26.20
N SER A 69 10.64 -25.27 -25.74
CA SER A 69 9.68 -26.06 -26.51
C SER A 69 8.36 -25.31 -26.76
N ILE A 70 7.85 -24.61 -25.74
CA ILE A 70 6.67 -23.73 -25.87
C ILE A 70 6.96 -22.63 -26.89
N ALA A 71 8.11 -21.97 -26.84
CA ALA A 71 8.48 -20.92 -27.77
C ALA A 71 8.55 -21.42 -29.21
N CYS A 72 9.20 -22.56 -29.43
CA CYS A 72 9.31 -23.16 -30.78
C CYS A 72 7.94 -23.52 -31.37
N GLU A 73 7.01 -24.07 -30.58
CA GLU A 73 5.69 -24.41 -31.05
C GLU A 73 4.83 -23.17 -31.35
N LEU A 74 4.93 -22.11 -30.51
CA LEU A 74 4.25 -20.83 -30.73
C LEU A 74 4.77 -20.05 -31.95
N ILE A 75 6.08 -20.12 -32.23
CA ILE A 75 6.68 -19.50 -33.43
C ILE A 75 6.13 -20.16 -34.71
N ASN A 76 5.98 -21.47 -34.69
CA ASN A 76 5.51 -22.25 -35.86
C ASN A 76 3.98 -22.32 -35.98
N TYR A 77 3.23 -21.77 -35.00
CA TYR A 77 1.79 -21.77 -35.05
C TYR A 77 1.28 -20.78 -36.11
N PRO A 78 0.31 -21.17 -36.98
CA PRO A 78 -0.23 -20.32 -38.06
C PRO A 78 -1.17 -19.24 -37.49
N TRP A 79 -0.60 -18.15 -36.93
CA TRP A 79 -1.37 -17.04 -36.33
C TRP A 79 -2.27 -16.31 -37.32
N GLN A 80 -2.12 -16.51 -38.64
CA GLN A 80 -3.03 -15.98 -39.66
C GLN A 80 -4.49 -16.34 -39.38
N LYS A 81 -4.75 -17.54 -38.81
CA LYS A 81 -6.09 -17.93 -38.36
C LYS A 81 -6.70 -16.95 -37.37
N LEU A 82 -5.89 -16.42 -36.47
CA LEU A 82 -6.32 -15.42 -35.48
C LEU A 82 -6.55 -14.06 -36.15
N TYR A 83 -5.65 -13.66 -37.07
CA TYR A 83 -5.71 -12.34 -37.72
C TYR A 83 -6.91 -12.20 -38.67
N HIS A 84 -7.41 -13.30 -39.22
CA HIS A 84 -8.60 -13.31 -40.07
C HIS A 84 -9.94 -13.27 -39.30
N LEU A 85 -9.90 -13.47 -37.98
CA LEU A 85 -11.10 -13.36 -37.17
C LEU A 85 -11.41 -11.87 -36.91
N ASN A 86 -12.64 -11.46 -37.26
CA ASN A 86 -13.11 -10.09 -37.03
C ASN A 86 -13.88 -9.92 -35.70
N ASP A 87 -13.86 -10.92 -34.84
CA ASP A 87 -14.58 -10.94 -33.57
C ASP A 87 -13.57 -11.05 -32.42
N CYS A 88 -13.59 -10.07 -31.50
CA CYS A 88 -12.64 -9.98 -30.38
C CYS A 88 -12.75 -11.18 -29.43
N GLN A 89 -13.96 -11.65 -29.13
CA GLN A 89 -14.14 -12.78 -28.22
C GLN A 89 -13.62 -14.09 -28.86
N LYS A 90 -13.93 -14.32 -30.15
CA LYS A 90 -13.42 -15.50 -30.89
C LYS A 90 -11.90 -15.47 -31.02
N GLN A 91 -11.31 -14.28 -31.23
CA GLN A 91 -9.85 -14.15 -31.24
C GLN A 91 -9.27 -14.53 -29.89
N ALA A 92 -9.86 -14.05 -28.78
CA ALA A 92 -9.42 -14.37 -27.44
C ALA A 92 -9.58 -15.88 -27.16
N ASP A 93 -10.70 -16.47 -27.49
CA ASP A 93 -10.96 -17.90 -27.27
C ASP A 93 -9.90 -18.74 -27.98
N LEU A 94 -9.65 -18.48 -29.27
CA LEU A 94 -8.61 -19.16 -30.02
C LEU A 94 -7.21 -18.97 -29.42
N PHE A 95 -6.88 -17.75 -29.07
CA PHE A 95 -5.57 -17.41 -28.46
C PHE A 95 -5.33 -18.18 -27.16
N TYR A 96 -6.30 -18.16 -26.25
CA TYR A 96 -6.17 -18.83 -24.95
C TYR A 96 -6.24 -20.36 -25.08
N GLU A 97 -7.02 -20.89 -25.99
CA GLU A 97 -7.07 -22.33 -26.31
C GLU A 97 -5.72 -22.84 -26.82
N VAL A 98 -5.13 -22.16 -27.79
CA VAL A 98 -3.80 -22.51 -28.34
C VAL A 98 -2.74 -22.49 -27.28
N LEU A 99 -2.70 -21.41 -26.50
CA LEU A 99 -1.73 -21.27 -25.42
C LEU A 99 -1.89 -22.33 -24.33
N SER A 100 -3.12 -22.60 -23.90
CA SER A 100 -3.38 -23.62 -22.87
C SER A 100 -2.94 -24.99 -23.37
N ASN A 101 -3.28 -25.37 -24.58
CA ASN A 101 -2.91 -26.65 -25.15
C ASN A 101 -1.39 -26.83 -25.26
N ILE A 102 -0.68 -25.81 -25.71
CA ILE A 102 0.80 -25.85 -25.81
C ILE A 102 1.45 -25.90 -24.44
N VAL A 103 1.02 -25.05 -23.50
CA VAL A 103 1.57 -25.02 -22.15
C VAL A 103 1.28 -26.33 -21.40
N ASP A 104 0.08 -26.91 -21.55
CA ASP A 104 -0.29 -28.17 -20.90
C ASP A 104 0.55 -29.34 -21.41
N ARG A 105 0.89 -29.33 -22.72
CA ARG A 105 1.73 -30.36 -23.34
C ARG A 105 3.16 -30.32 -22.80
N HIS A 106 3.79 -29.14 -22.71
CA HIS A 106 5.21 -29.02 -22.37
C HIS A 106 5.45 -28.76 -20.89
N ALA A 107 4.47 -28.25 -20.15
CA ALA A 107 4.56 -27.95 -18.72
C ALA A 107 3.25 -28.30 -18.00
N PRO A 108 2.88 -29.61 -17.92
CA PRO A 108 1.65 -30.02 -17.27
C PRO A 108 1.62 -29.63 -15.79
N LEU A 109 0.42 -29.40 -15.28
CA LEU A 109 0.20 -29.07 -13.87
C LEU A 109 0.51 -30.30 -12.99
N ARG A 110 1.49 -30.18 -12.09
CA ARG A 110 1.90 -31.26 -11.18
C ARG A 110 1.63 -30.89 -9.74
N GLN A 111 1.18 -31.85 -8.97
CA GLN A 111 1.01 -31.73 -7.55
C GLN A 111 2.37 -31.86 -6.83
N VAL A 112 2.80 -30.82 -6.12
CA VAL A 112 4.04 -30.82 -5.36
C VAL A 112 3.73 -30.67 -3.87
N ARG A 113 4.27 -31.58 -3.05
CA ARG A 113 4.12 -31.56 -1.60
C ARG A 113 5.33 -30.90 -0.93
N PHE A 114 5.09 -29.85 -0.15
CA PHE A 114 6.10 -29.19 0.65
C PHE A 114 5.93 -29.54 2.12
N LYS A 115 7.01 -29.98 2.78
CA LYS A 115 7.05 -30.15 4.21
C LYS A 115 7.28 -28.79 4.87
N ASN A 116 6.56 -28.48 5.96
CA ASN A 116 6.90 -27.32 6.79
C ASN A 116 8.28 -27.58 7.41
N ASN A 117 9.30 -26.91 6.92
CA ASN A 117 10.67 -27.09 7.37
C ASN A 117 10.97 -26.21 8.59
N ASP A 118 11.93 -26.71 9.40
CA ASP A 118 12.64 -25.91 10.39
C ASP A 118 13.20 -24.62 9.79
N LYS A 119 13.60 -23.69 10.65
CA LYS A 119 14.29 -22.49 10.17
C LYS A 119 15.49 -22.86 9.31
N PRO A 120 15.74 -22.21 8.18
CA PRO A 120 16.71 -22.65 7.17
C PRO A 120 18.16 -22.82 7.67
N TRP A 121 18.50 -22.23 8.82
CA TRP A 121 19.83 -22.34 9.45
C TRP A 121 19.95 -23.50 10.44
N ILE A 122 18.88 -24.26 10.70
CA ILE A 122 18.91 -25.44 11.57
C ILE A 122 19.37 -26.63 10.75
N THR A 123 20.55 -27.15 11.06
CA THR A 123 21.14 -28.34 10.43
C THR A 123 20.88 -29.59 11.26
N GLU A 124 20.94 -30.75 10.66
CA GLU A 124 20.77 -32.05 11.34
C GLU A 124 21.83 -32.25 12.45
N CYS A 125 23.07 -31.87 12.18
CA CYS A 125 24.12 -31.90 13.19
C CYS A 125 23.82 -31.01 14.40
N PHE A 126 23.14 -29.90 14.18
CA PHE A 126 22.73 -29.01 15.29
C PHE A 126 21.61 -29.64 16.13
N LYS A 127 20.68 -30.37 15.52
CA LYS A 127 19.63 -31.11 16.23
C LYS A 127 20.24 -32.21 17.10
N GLN A 128 21.15 -33.00 16.56
CA GLN A 128 21.85 -34.01 17.32
C GLN A 128 22.65 -33.45 18.50
N LEU A 129 23.24 -32.26 18.34
CA LEU A 129 23.93 -31.59 19.45
C LEU A 129 22.94 -31.13 20.55
N ILE A 130 21.72 -30.74 20.19
CA ILE A 130 20.66 -30.43 21.13
C ILE A 130 20.23 -31.70 21.88
N GLU A 131 20.00 -32.80 21.19
CA GLU A 131 19.65 -34.10 21.80
C GLU A 131 20.68 -34.55 22.83
N ARG A 132 21.98 -34.56 22.46
CA ARG A 132 23.05 -34.88 23.40
C ARG A 132 23.10 -33.99 24.64
N ARG A 133 22.78 -32.70 24.50
CA ARG A 133 22.68 -31.78 25.64
C ARG A 133 21.52 -32.21 26.55
N ASP A 134 20.37 -32.57 25.98
CA ASP A 134 19.19 -32.93 26.74
C ASP A 134 19.37 -34.30 27.45
N GLU A 135 20.03 -35.25 26.80
CA GLU A 135 20.45 -36.53 27.40
C GLU A 135 21.41 -36.32 28.60
N ALA A 136 22.39 -35.43 28.46
CA ALA A 136 23.31 -35.10 29.55
C ALA A 136 22.62 -34.41 30.72
N TYR A 137 21.53 -33.68 30.46
CA TYR A 137 20.71 -33.09 31.48
C TYR A 137 19.90 -34.16 32.22
N GLN A 138 19.26 -35.08 31.49
CA GLN A 138 18.46 -36.17 32.06
C GLN A 138 19.29 -37.16 32.88
N SER A 139 20.54 -37.42 32.46
CA SER A 139 21.49 -38.28 33.20
C SER A 139 22.08 -37.62 34.45
N GLY A 140 21.74 -36.37 34.77
CA GLY A 140 22.24 -35.64 35.93
C GLY A 140 23.69 -35.20 35.85
N SER A 141 24.38 -35.37 34.73
CA SER A 141 25.79 -35.00 34.54
C SER A 141 25.96 -33.48 34.35
N VAL A 142 26.01 -32.73 35.42
CA VAL A 142 26.06 -31.25 35.45
C VAL A 142 27.24 -30.70 34.67
N ILE A 143 28.40 -31.32 34.71
CA ILE A 143 29.63 -30.84 34.02
C ILE A 143 29.48 -31.01 32.52
N VAL A 144 29.02 -32.18 32.05
CA VAL A 144 28.82 -32.46 30.62
C VAL A 144 27.69 -31.55 30.07
N TYR A 145 26.59 -31.45 30.80
CA TYR A 145 25.51 -30.56 30.43
C TYR A 145 25.94 -29.08 30.24
N LYS A 146 26.71 -28.52 31.21
CA LYS A 146 27.20 -27.14 31.10
C LYS A 146 28.06 -26.94 29.87
N ARG A 147 28.94 -27.91 29.57
CA ARG A 147 29.80 -27.89 28.36
C ARG A 147 28.99 -27.94 27.08
N LEU A 148 28.07 -28.87 26.97
CA LEU A 148 27.20 -29.04 25.79
C LEU A 148 26.25 -27.82 25.61
N ARG A 149 25.68 -27.30 26.69
CA ARG A 149 24.87 -26.09 26.64
C ARG A 149 25.61 -24.89 26.05
N ASN A 150 26.88 -24.69 26.48
CA ASN A 150 27.71 -23.62 25.96
C ASN A 150 28.04 -23.84 24.49
N GLN A 151 28.29 -25.11 24.10
CA GLN A 151 28.55 -25.48 22.71
C GLN A 151 27.30 -25.26 21.82
N VAL A 152 26.10 -25.70 22.25
CA VAL A 152 24.82 -25.44 21.56
C VAL A 152 24.60 -23.96 21.33
N ASN A 153 24.81 -23.12 22.36
CA ASN A 153 24.66 -21.68 22.24
C ASN A 153 25.67 -21.06 21.25
N ARG A 154 26.92 -21.52 21.25
CA ARG A 154 27.95 -21.06 20.31
C ARG A 154 27.64 -21.46 18.88
N VAL A 155 27.30 -22.72 18.64
CA VAL A 155 26.95 -23.26 17.31
C VAL A 155 25.67 -22.58 16.78
N ARG A 156 24.63 -22.43 17.60
CA ARG A 156 23.41 -21.72 17.23
C ARG A 156 23.70 -20.31 16.73
N ASN A 157 24.52 -19.56 17.48
CA ASN A 157 24.86 -18.19 17.12
C ASN A 157 25.69 -18.15 15.83
N SER A 158 26.66 -19.06 15.67
CA SER A 158 27.47 -19.16 14.45
C SER A 158 26.61 -19.51 13.23
N LEU A 159 25.78 -20.55 13.31
CA LEU A 159 24.91 -20.96 12.19
C LEU A 159 23.94 -19.82 11.79
N LYS A 160 23.33 -19.16 12.79
CA LYS A 160 22.45 -18.04 12.55
C LYS A 160 23.20 -16.87 11.90
N THR A 161 24.36 -16.50 12.41
CA THR A 161 25.17 -15.39 11.88
C THR A 161 25.63 -15.70 10.45
N ASN A 162 26.18 -16.89 10.19
CA ASN A 162 26.66 -17.29 8.87
C ASN A 162 25.50 -17.32 7.85
N TYR A 163 24.36 -17.86 8.23
CA TYR A 163 23.18 -17.88 7.34
C TYR A 163 22.75 -16.47 6.93
N TYR A 164 22.55 -15.57 7.91
CA TYR A 164 22.11 -14.21 7.60
C TYR A 164 23.20 -13.37 6.93
N PHE A 165 24.46 -13.57 7.28
CA PHE A 165 25.58 -12.91 6.60
C PHE A 165 25.62 -13.31 5.12
N ASN A 166 25.57 -14.60 4.81
CA ASN A 166 25.55 -15.08 3.43
C ASN A 166 24.30 -14.58 2.67
N GLN A 167 23.12 -14.59 3.31
CA GLN A 167 21.89 -14.07 2.70
C GLN A 167 21.97 -12.57 2.41
N VAL A 168 22.60 -11.79 3.27
CA VAL A 168 22.74 -10.34 3.08
C VAL A 168 23.80 -10.02 2.01
N HIS A 169 24.93 -10.75 1.98
CA HIS A 169 26.02 -10.50 1.03
C HIS A 169 25.74 -11.06 -0.37
N CYS A 170 25.34 -12.31 -0.48
CA CYS A 170 25.15 -12.95 -1.79
C CYS A 170 23.93 -12.41 -2.53
N LEU A 171 22.82 -12.15 -1.83
CA LEU A 171 21.57 -11.69 -2.47
C LEU A 171 21.63 -10.23 -2.93
N LYS A 172 22.52 -9.40 -2.41
CA LYS A 172 22.62 -7.99 -2.83
C LYS A 172 23.08 -7.87 -4.28
N SER A 173 24.05 -8.66 -4.69
CA SER A 173 24.58 -8.68 -6.05
C SER A 173 23.70 -9.42 -7.04
N GLU A 174 23.01 -10.48 -6.59
CA GLU A 174 22.24 -11.35 -7.47
C GLU A 174 20.77 -10.96 -7.58
N ASN A 175 20.12 -10.54 -6.47
CA ASN A 175 18.71 -10.23 -6.44
C ASN A 175 18.34 -9.21 -5.36
N SER A 176 18.38 -7.93 -5.72
CA SER A 176 18.05 -6.80 -4.84
C SER A 176 16.67 -6.95 -4.16
N ARG A 177 15.67 -7.52 -4.84
CA ARG A 177 14.33 -7.70 -4.27
C ARG A 177 14.27 -8.76 -3.17
N ASN A 178 14.96 -9.87 -3.34
CA ASN A 178 15.06 -10.91 -2.32
C ASN A 178 15.83 -10.38 -1.11
N TRP A 179 16.88 -9.61 -1.35
CA TRP A 179 17.61 -8.91 -0.29
C TRP A 179 16.69 -8.01 0.54
N TRP A 180 15.91 -7.15 -0.09
CA TRP A 180 14.93 -6.29 0.62
C TRP A 180 13.85 -7.09 1.34
N ARG A 181 13.41 -8.22 0.80
CA ARG A 181 12.45 -9.11 1.46
C ARG A 181 13.04 -9.67 2.75
N HIS A 182 14.28 -10.17 2.72
CA HIS A 182 14.96 -10.67 3.91
C HIS A 182 15.17 -9.57 4.96
N ILE A 183 15.59 -8.38 4.54
CA ILE A 183 15.72 -7.25 5.44
C ILE A 183 14.37 -6.89 6.10
N LYS A 184 13.27 -6.87 5.35
CA LYS A 184 11.93 -6.62 5.90
C LYS A 184 11.47 -7.72 6.85
N THR A 185 11.80 -8.98 6.58
CA THR A 185 11.51 -10.11 7.47
C THR A 185 12.31 -9.99 8.77
N LEU A 186 13.59 -9.63 8.70
CA LEU A 186 14.43 -9.35 9.88
C LEU A 186 13.93 -8.14 10.68
N ALA A 187 13.33 -7.17 10.00
CA ALA A 187 12.73 -5.98 10.61
C ALA A 187 11.42 -6.28 11.36
N GLY A 188 10.86 -7.49 11.23
CA GLY A 188 9.49 -7.74 11.64
C GLY A 188 8.46 -6.94 10.86
N ALA A 189 8.85 -6.35 9.73
CA ALA A 189 7.98 -5.55 8.86
C ALA A 189 7.21 -6.42 7.84
N LEU A 190 7.67 -7.64 7.63
CA LEU A 190 6.88 -8.73 7.08
C LEU A 190 6.56 -9.62 8.29
N ASP A 191 5.34 -9.53 8.78
CA ASP A 191 4.87 -10.47 9.76
C ASP A 191 5.15 -11.87 9.24
N SER A 192 5.83 -12.67 10.06
CA SER A 192 6.11 -14.09 9.78
C SER A 192 4.83 -14.94 9.83
N CYS A 193 3.69 -14.35 10.19
CA CYS A 193 2.39 -14.94 9.92
C CYS A 193 2.22 -15.02 8.42
N SER A 194 2.22 -16.24 7.89
CA SER A 194 1.61 -16.48 6.59
C SER A 194 0.24 -15.77 6.61
N THR A 195 -0.11 -15.06 5.54
CA THR A 195 -1.42 -14.39 5.42
C THR A 195 -2.58 -15.33 5.75
N SER A 196 -2.33 -16.64 5.77
CA SER A 196 -3.26 -17.69 6.16
C SER A 196 -3.58 -17.76 7.66
N ASP A 197 -2.67 -17.34 8.53
CA ASP A 197 -2.88 -17.49 9.99
C ASP A 197 -3.55 -16.25 10.61
N CYS A 198 -3.61 -15.13 9.90
CA CYS A 198 -4.26 -13.92 10.41
C CYS A 198 -5.80 -13.99 10.40
N PHE A 199 -6.41 -14.93 9.67
CA PHE A 199 -7.87 -15.01 9.53
C PHE A 199 -8.55 -15.98 10.50
N VAL A 200 -7.88 -16.40 11.57
CA VAL A 200 -8.41 -17.42 12.51
C VAL A 200 -9.61 -16.94 13.31
N ASN A 201 -9.68 -15.67 13.65
CA ASN A 201 -10.71 -15.09 14.52
C ASN A 201 -11.65 -14.13 13.78
N LEU A 202 -11.81 -14.29 12.47
CA LEU A 202 -12.73 -13.45 11.69
C LEU A 202 -14.18 -13.76 12.02
N THR A 203 -14.96 -12.69 12.14
CA THR A 203 -16.41 -12.76 12.33
C THR A 203 -17.14 -12.04 11.20
N CYS A 204 -18.33 -12.53 10.87
CA CYS A 204 -19.28 -11.90 9.97
C CYS A 204 -20.61 -11.73 10.72
N ASN A 205 -21.12 -10.51 10.83
CA ASN A 205 -22.35 -10.21 11.58
C ASN A 205 -22.35 -10.83 13.00
N GLY A 206 -21.21 -10.84 13.68
CA GLY A 206 -21.03 -11.39 15.02
C GLY A 206 -20.88 -12.90 15.09
N GLN A 207 -20.93 -13.64 14.00
CA GLN A 207 -20.72 -15.08 13.96
C GLN A 207 -19.29 -15.44 13.53
N HIS A 208 -18.69 -16.42 14.20
CA HIS A 208 -17.35 -16.90 13.83
C HIS A 208 -17.40 -17.72 12.54
N ILE A 209 -16.45 -17.48 11.63
CA ILE A 209 -16.39 -18.11 10.33
C ILE A 209 -15.48 -19.34 10.37
N ASN A 210 -15.98 -20.47 9.84
CA ASN A 210 -15.16 -21.66 9.68
C ASN A 210 -14.13 -21.47 8.57
N SER A 211 -12.91 -22.01 8.76
CA SER A 211 -11.80 -21.86 7.82
C SER A 211 -12.11 -22.34 6.39
N ASP A 212 -12.90 -23.38 6.25
CA ASP A 212 -13.20 -23.98 4.94
C ASP A 212 -14.25 -23.20 4.17
N GLU A 213 -15.15 -22.53 4.85
CA GLU A 213 -16.21 -21.68 4.29
C GLU A 213 -15.74 -20.23 4.05
N LEU A 214 -14.57 -19.86 4.61
CA LEU A 214 -14.07 -18.49 4.59
C LEU A 214 -14.01 -17.86 3.20
N PRO A 215 -13.52 -18.53 2.12
CA PRO A 215 -13.50 -17.92 0.80
C PRO A 215 -14.90 -17.58 0.28
N GLU A 216 -15.88 -18.45 0.52
CA GLU A 216 -17.26 -18.27 0.06
C GLU A 216 -17.96 -17.13 0.82
N VAL A 217 -17.82 -17.10 2.15
CA VAL A 217 -18.37 -16.04 3.01
C VAL A 217 -17.80 -14.67 2.60
N LEU A 218 -16.48 -14.60 2.34
CA LEU A 218 -15.84 -13.37 1.91
C LEU A 218 -16.32 -12.92 0.52
N ASN A 219 -16.49 -13.86 -0.42
CA ASN A 219 -16.95 -13.53 -1.76
C ASN A 219 -18.40 -13.02 -1.73
N ASN A 220 -19.26 -13.71 -1.02
CA ASN A 220 -20.66 -13.30 -0.81
C ASN A 220 -20.72 -11.89 -0.20
N PHE A 221 -19.92 -11.62 0.82
CA PHE A 221 -19.85 -10.29 1.42
C PHE A 221 -19.36 -9.22 0.43
N PHE A 222 -18.29 -9.47 -0.31
CA PHE A 222 -17.76 -8.47 -1.26
C PHE A 222 -18.74 -8.17 -2.40
N VAL A 223 -19.47 -9.18 -2.88
CA VAL A 223 -20.49 -9.01 -3.92
C VAL A 223 -21.75 -8.33 -3.39
N SER A 224 -22.16 -8.64 -2.14
CA SER A 224 -23.37 -8.04 -1.54
C SER A 224 -23.29 -6.52 -1.38
N VAL A 225 -22.09 -5.96 -1.36
CA VAL A 225 -21.87 -4.49 -1.29
C VAL A 225 -22.53 -3.75 -2.47
N THR A 226 -22.65 -4.41 -3.62
CA THR A 226 -23.23 -3.85 -4.85
C THR A 226 -24.61 -4.39 -5.17
N ALA A 227 -25.26 -5.08 -4.23
CA ALA A 227 -26.55 -5.74 -4.48
C ALA A 227 -27.65 -4.75 -4.89
N ASP A 228 -27.67 -3.56 -4.28
CA ASP A 228 -28.69 -2.53 -4.48
C ASP A 228 -28.40 -1.63 -5.69
N VAL A 229 -27.26 -1.81 -6.37
CA VAL A 229 -26.92 -0.99 -7.53
C VAL A 229 -27.55 -1.58 -8.78
N SER A 230 -28.18 -0.72 -9.59
CA SER A 230 -28.78 -1.11 -10.89
C SER A 230 -27.68 -1.53 -11.86
N PRO A 231 -27.88 -2.61 -12.63
CA PRO A 231 -26.92 -3.00 -13.66
C PRO A 231 -26.78 -1.91 -14.73
N LEU A 232 -25.67 -1.94 -15.47
CA LEU A 232 -25.42 -1.02 -16.57
C LEU A 232 -26.52 -1.09 -17.63
N ASP A 233 -26.96 0.06 -18.12
CA ASP A 233 -27.91 0.16 -19.22
C ASP A 233 -27.21 -0.26 -20.53
N LEU A 234 -27.58 -1.46 -21.01
CA LEU A 234 -26.99 -2.04 -22.20
C LEU A 234 -27.47 -1.34 -23.48
N ALA A 235 -28.66 -0.76 -23.48
CA ALA A 235 -29.20 -0.07 -24.66
C ALA A 235 -28.38 1.20 -24.97
N GLU A 236 -27.97 1.94 -23.95
CA GLU A 236 -27.10 3.10 -24.15
C GLU A 236 -25.71 2.70 -24.63
N LEU A 237 -25.16 1.61 -24.09
CA LEU A 237 -23.85 1.07 -24.52
C LEU A 237 -23.90 0.55 -25.96
N ASP A 238 -24.97 -0.13 -26.36
CA ASP A 238 -25.13 -0.65 -27.73
C ASP A 238 -25.34 0.49 -28.72
N ASN A 239 -26.07 1.54 -28.34
CA ASN A 239 -26.18 2.76 -29.15
C ASN A 239 -24.81 3.45 -29.35
N LEU A 240 -23.96 3.46 -28.33
CA LEU A 240 -22.59 3.97 -28.46
C LEU A 240 -21.75 3.09 -29.38
N ARG A 241 -21.86 1.76 -29.26
CA ARG A 241 -21.17 0.82 -30.14
C ARG A 241 -21.62 0.92 -31.62
N ALA A 242 -22.90 1.16 -31.83
CA ALA A 242 -23.42 1.37 -33.19
C ALA A 242 -22.88 2.67 -33.86
N ARG A 243 -22.38 3.60 -33.07
CA ARG A 243 -21.73 4.83 -33.54
C ARG A 243 -20.21 4.72 -33.70
N LEU A 244 -19.63 3.54 -33.42
CA LEU A 244 -18.21 3.36 -33.64
C LEU A 244 -17.88 3.45 -35.11
N CYS A 245 -17.07 4.44 -35.48
CA CYS A 245 -16.50 4.61 -36.81
C CYS A 245 -15.11 3.95 -36.89
N ASP A 246 -14.40 4.20 -37.98
CA ASP A 246 -13.00 3.76 -38.10
C ASP A 246 -12.17 4.27 -36.95
N VAL A 247 -11.31 3.40 -36.44
CA VAL A 247 -10.44 3.73 -35.30
C VAL A 247 -9.41 4.77 -35.73
N PRO A 248 -9.30 5.92 -35.05
CA PRO A 248 -8.25 6.86 -35.33
C PRO A 248 -6.84 6.23 -35.22
N ASP A 249 -5.92 6.60 -36.10
CA ASP A 249 -4.53 6.07 -36.09
C ASP A 249 -3.86 6.18 -34.74
N CYS A 250 -4.16 7.25 -33.99
CA CYS A 250 -3.59 7.47 -32.65
C CYS A 250 -4.08 6.46 -31.59
N PHE A 251 -5.09 5.63 -31.89
CA PHE A 251 -5.59 4.56 -31.02
C PHE A 251 -5.02 3.20 -31.39
N ILE A 252 -4.38 3.08 -32.55
CA ILE A 252 -3.76 1.83 -33.00
C ILE A 252 -2.48 1.59 -32.19
N VAL A 253 -2.44 0.45 -31.52
CA VAL A 253 -1.28 0.01 -30.76
C VAL A 253 -0.30 -0.70 -31.69
N SER A 254 0.97 -0.34 -31.66
CA SER A 254 2.01 -1.02 -32.43
C SER A 254 2.49 -2.29 -31.73
N GLU A 255 2.92 -3.29 -32.49
CA GLU A 255 3.51 -4.53 -31.97
C GLU A 255 4.72 -4.25 -31.08
N TYR A 256 5.57 -3.30 -31.45
CA TYR A 256 6.72 -2.86 -30.65
C TYR A 256 6.30 -2.30 -29.28
N SER A 257 5.19 -1.57 -29.22
CA SER A 257 4.65 -1.07 -27.95
C SER A 257 4.16 -2.21 -27.06
N VAL A 258 3.52 -3.22 -27.63
CA VAL A 258 3.08 -4.43 -26.91
C VAL A 258 4.27 -5.24 -26.43
N PHE A 259 5.27 -5.47 -27.29
CA PHE A 259 6.52 -6.12 -26.90
C PHE A 259 7.17 -5.44 -25.69
N ASN A 260 7.32 -4.13 -25.73
CA ASN A 260 7.90 -3.37 -24.61
C ASN A 260 7.04 -3.47 -23.35
N ALA A 261 5.71 -3.39 -23.47
CA ALA A 261 4.80 -3.54 -22.33
C ALA A 261 4.90 -4.92 -21.68
N LEU A 262 5.01 -5.99 -22.47
CA LEU A 262 5.21 -7.37 -22.00
C LEU A 262 6.57 -7.51 -21.28
N ARG A 263 7.65 -7.02 -21.89
CA ARG A 263 9.02 -7.08 -21.31
C ARG A 263 9.13 -6.35 -19.98
N HIS A 264 8.36 -5.29 -19.77
CA HIS A 264 8.35 -4.52 -18.52
C HIS A 264 7.35 -5.03 -17.47
N LEU A 265 6.65 -6.13 -17.73
CA LEU A 265 5.81 -6.76 -16.71
C LEU A 265 6.66 -7.25 -15.54
N ASN A 266 6.16 -7.00 -14.33
CA ASN A 266 6.84 -7.50 -13.14
C ASN A 266 6.62 -9.00 -12.99
N VAL A 267 7.67 -9.79 -13.29
CA VAL A 267 7.68 -11.28 -13.24
C VAL A 267 7.24 -11.87 -11.90
N ASN A 268 7.33 -11.11 -10.84
CA ASN A 268 7.03 -11.56 -9.48
C ASN A 268 5.63 -11.16 -8.99
N LYS A 269 4.86 -10.40 -9.77
CA LYS A 269 3.45 -10.12 -9.44
C LYS A 269 2.58 -11.30 -9.84
N SER A 270 1.60 -11.60 -9.01
CA SER A 270 0.59 -12.62 -9.29
C SER A 270 -0.24 -12.23 -10.52
N SER A 271 -0.60 -13.22 -11.32
CA SER A 271 -1.64 -13.15 -12.34
C SER A 271 -2.85 -13.97 -11.86
N CYS A 272 -4.05 -13.64 -12.35
CA CYS A 272 -5.25 -14.44 -12.12
C CYS A 272 -5.15 -15.77 -12.88
N ASP A 273 -4.50 -15.74 -14.03
CA ASP A 273 -4.37 -16.86 -14.95
C ASP A 273 -3.17 -17.73 -14.55
N ASP A 274 -3.43 -19.00 -14.29
CA ASP A 274 -2.38 -19.98 -13.96
C ASP A 274 -1.61 -20.45 -15.19
N VAL A 275 -2.16 -20.29 -16.39
CA VAL A 275 -1.51 -20.65 -17.67
C VAL A 275 -0.48 -19.58 -18.05
N LEU A 276 -0.86 -18.30 -17.98
CA LEU A 276 -0.06 -17.15 -18.41
C LEU A 276 0.52 -16.35 -17.24
N SER A 277 1.52 -16.92 -16.58
CA SER A 277 2.24 -16.15 -15.58
C SER A 277 3.00 -14.96 -16.21
N ASN A 278 3.14 -13.86 -15.46
CA ASN A 278 3.94 -12.72 -15.94
C ASN A 278 5.36 -13.13 -16.35
N LYS A 279 5.95 -14.15 -15.69
CA LYS A 279 7.27 -14.67 -16.08
C LYS A 279 7.25 -15.25 -17.50
N LEU A 280 6.22 -16.04 -17.84
CA LEU A 280 6.07 -16.61 -19.17
C LEU A 280 5.85 -15.52 -20.22
N LEU A 281 4.98 -14.54 -19.94
CA LEU A 281 4.72 -13.39 -20.83
C LEU A 281 5.98 -12.58 -21.11
N VAL A 282 6.81 -12.33 -20.09
CA VAL A 282 8.10 -11.61 -20.25
C VAL A 282 9.09 -12.43 -21.09
N THR A 283 9.15 -13.74 -20.86
CA THR A 283 10.12 -14.62 -21.55
C THR A 283 9.74 -14.83 -23.01
N LEU A 284 8.45 -14.88 -23.32
CA LEU A 284 7.93 -15.11 -24.68
C LEU A 284 7.41 -13.82 -25.35
N ALA A 285 7.85 -12.64 -24.87
CA ALA A 285 7.33 -11.36 -25.33
C ALA A 285 7.55 -11.13 -26.84
N ASP A 286 8.66 -11.62 -27.39
CA ASP A 286 8.99 -11.56 -28.83
C ASP A 286 8.04 -12.38 -29.70
N VAL A 287 7.60 -13.52 -29.21
CA VAL A 287 6.67 -14.42 -29.94
C VAL A 287 5.22 -13.99 -29.78
N LEU A 288 4.85 -13.51 -28.58
CA LEU A 288 3.47 -13.19 -28.22
C LEU A 288 3.06 -11.76 -28.56
N ALA A 289 3.99 -10.87 -28.90
CA ALA A 289 3.67 -9.46 -29.15
C ALA A 289 2.70 -9.28 -30.32
N ALA A 290 2.91 -9.95 -31.44
CA ALA A 290 2.06 -9.83 -32.64
C ALA A 290 0.61 -10.32 -32.41
N PRO A 291 0.35 -11.54 -31.93
CA PRO A 291 -1.02 -12.00 -31.66
C PRO A 291 -1.73 -11.21 -30.57
N ILE A 292 -1.02 -10.78 -29.51
CA ILE A 292 -1.59 -9.94 -28.45
C ILE A 292 -1.90 -8.54 -29.00
N CYS A 293 -1.06 -7.99 -29.87
CA CYS A 293 -1.30 -6.70 -30.53
C CYS A 293 -2.57 -6.74 -31.38
N ALA A 294 -2.75 -7.77 -32.19
CA ALA A 294 -3.95 -7.96 -32.97
C ALA A 294 -5.20 -8.01 -32.10
N LEU A 295 -5.16 -8.79 -31.02
CA LEU A 295 -6.27 -8.91 -30.07
C LEU A 295 -6.60 -7.58 -29.38
N ILE A 296 -5.60 -6.83 -28.93
CA ILE A 296 -5.79 -5.51 -28.30
C ILE A 296 -6.41 -4.52 -29.29
N ASN A 297 -5.90 -4.45 -30.53
CA ASN A 297 -6.43 -3.55 -31.54
C ASN A 297 -7.87 -3.91 -31.93
N THR A 298 -8.20 -5.20 -32.07
CA THR A 298 -9.59 -5.63 -32.32
C THR A 298 -10.49 -5.28 -31.12
N SER A 299 -10.02 -5.46 -29.89
CA SER A 299 -10.74 -5.11 -28.67
C SER A 299 -11.05 -3.60 -28.62
N ILE A 300 -10.09 -2.73 -28.92
CA ILE A 300 -10.28 -1.28 -28.95
C ILE A 300 -11.24 -0.88 -30.07
N ARG A 301 -11.06 -1.45 -31.28
CA ARG A 301 -11.89 -1.15 -32.43
C ARG A 301 -13.35 -1.48 -32.21
N GLN A 302 -13.65 -2.61 -31.57
CA GLN A 302 -15.01 -3.05 -31.31
C GLN A 302 -15.59 -2.49 -30.01
N GLY A 303 -14.77 -1.86 -29.16
CA GLY A 303 -15.20 -1.47 -27.81
C GLY A 303 -15.61 -2.67 -26.96
N ILE A 304 -15.01 -3.84 -27.18
CA ILE A 304 -15.33 -5.10 -26.50
C ILE A 304 -14.10 -5.62 -25.77
N VAL A 305 -14.27 -5.98 -24.51
CA VAL A 305 -13.24 -6.62 -23.70
C VAL A 305 -13.54 -8.11 -23.58
N PRO A 306 -12.60 -9.00 -23.94
CA PRO A 306 -12.79 -10.43 -23.81
C PRO A 306 -13.09 -10.89 -22.39
N ASN A 307 -13.91 -11.92 -22.23
CA ASN A 307 -14.32 -12.44 -20.91
C ASN A 307 -13.12 -12.91 -20.06
N GLN A 308 -12.07 -13.45 -20.69
CA GLN A 308 -10.83 -13.85 -20.02
C GLN A 308 -10.13 -12.68 -19.32
N TRP A 309 -10.36 -11.43 -19.76
CA TRP A 309 -9.77 -10.24 -19.14
C TRP A 309 -10.64 -9.66 -18.02
N LYS A 310 -11.91 -10.08 -17.94
CA LYS A 310 -12.88 -9.62 -16.92
C LYS A 310 -12.84 -10.45 -15.64
N THR A 311 -12.22 -11.63 -15.65
CA THR A 311 -12.10 -12.47 -14.46
C THR A 311 -11.02 -11.98 -13.52
N ALA A 312 -11.34 -11.89 -12.23
CA ALA A 312 -10.42 -11.46 -11.20
C ALA A 312 -10.37 -12.43 -10.02
N ARG A 313 -9.16 -12.80 -9.60
CA ARG A 313 -8.94 -13.45 -8.31
C ARG A 313 -8.82 -12.41 -7.22
N VAL A 314 -9.73 -12.41 -6.26
CA VAL A 314 -9.70 -11.47 -5.14
C VAL A 314 -8.86 -12.05 -3.99
N THR A 315 -7.92 -11.27 -3.51
CA THR A 315 -7.12 -11.57 -2.32
C THR A 315 -7.50 -10.59 -1.22
N PRO A 316 -8.08 -11.06 -0.09
CA PRO A 316 -8.40 -10.18 1.04
C PRO A 316 -7.11 -9.73 1.73
N ILE A 317 -6.91 -8.43 1.85
CA ILE A 317 -5.75 -7.84 2.55
C ILE A 317 -6.23 -7.17 3.85
N PRO A 318 -5.69 -7.55 5.03
CA PRO A 318 -6.01 -6.90 6.28
C PRO A 318 -5.61 -5.42 6.29
N LYS A 319 -6.52 -4.54 6.74
CA LYS A 319 -6.24 -3.15 7.09
C LYS A 319 -5.58 -3.03 8.46
N ILE A 320 -5.96 -3.93 9.37
CA ILE A 320 -5.42 -4.10 10.72
C ILE A 320 -4.97 -5.55 10.90
N ASN A 321 -4.01 -5.80 11.77
CA ASN A 321 -3.50 -7.16 11.99
C ASN A 321 -3.46 -7.49 13.50
N PRO A 322 -4.17 -8.56 13.95
CA PRO A 322 -5.08 -9.41 13.18
C PRO A 322 -6.41 -8.72 12.84
N PRO A 323 -7.07 -9.04 11.70
CA PRO A 323 -8.41 -8.58 11.38
C PRO A 323 -9.44 -9.35 12.21
N LEU A 324 -10.50 -8.67 12.62
CA LEU A 324 -11.58 -9.24 13.42
C LEU A 324 -12.91 -9.25 12.67
N LEU A 325 -13.21 -8.20 11.91
CA LEU A 325 -14.46 -8.02 11.20
C LEU A 325 -14.23 -8.02 9.68
N ILE A 326 -15.02 -8.79 8.95
CA ILE A 326 -14.92 -8.79 7.48
C ILE A 326 -15.44 -7.47 6.89
N GLU A 327 -16.39 -6.83 7.54
CA GLU A 327 -17.08 -5.63 7.09
C GLU A 327 -16.15 -4.42 7.00
N SER A 328 -15.22 -4.29 7.94
CA SER A 328 -14.38 -3.08 8.11
C SER A 328 -12.90 -3.32 7.87
N ASP A 329 -12.39 -4.52 8.19
CA ASP A 329 -10.97 -4.76 8.40
C ASP A 329 -10.25 -5.32 7.18
N LEU A 330 -10.99 -5.64 6.10
CA LEU A 330 -10.44 -6.22 4.88
C LEU A 330 -10.55 -5.27 3.68
N ARG A 331 -9.62 -5.42 2.72
CA ARG A 331 -9.67 -4.84 1.39
C ARG A 331 -9.68 -5.94 0.35
N PRO A 332 -10.67 -5.98 -0.58
CA PRO A 332 -10.69 -6.92 -1.69
C PRO A 332 -9.72 -6.47 -2.79
N ILE A 333 -8.52 -7.03 -2.84
CA ILE A 333 -7.58 -6.69 -3.91
C ILE A 333 -7.76 -7.65 -5.08
N SER A 334 -8.20 -7.11 -6.21
CA SER A 334 -8.43 -7.84 -7.45
C SER A 334 -7.12 -8.06 -8.21
N VAL A 335 -6.81 -9.30 -8.49
CA VAL A 335 -5.69 -9.72 -9.32
C VAL A 335 -6.25 -10.15 -10.67
N THR A 336 -5.97 -9.37 -11.72
CA THR A 336 -6.37 -9.64 -13.11
C THR A 336 -5.23 -10.28 -13.89
N SER A 337 -5.50 -10.76 -15.12
CA SER A 337 -4.49 -11.36 -16.00
C SER A 337 -3.39 -10.35 -16.40
N GLY A 338 -2.21 -10.85 -16.77
CA GLY A 338 -1.11 -10.02 -17.24
C GLY A 338 -1.44 -9.30 -18.54
N ILE A 339 -2.13 -9.96 -19.46
CA ILE A 339 -2.54 -9.40 -20.76
C ILE A 339 -3.59 -8.31 -20.56
N SER A 340 -4.60 -8.55 -19.70
CA SER A 340 -5.58 -7.52 -19.34
C SER A 340 -4.90 -6.23 -18.88
N LYS A 341 -3.88 -6.33 -18.00
CA LYS A 341 -3.11 -5.15 -17.51
C LYS A 341 -2.32 -4.45 -18.62
N VAL A 342 -1.87 -5.19 -19.63
CA VAL A 342 -1.20 -4.59 -20.80
C VAL A 342 -2.23 -3.84 -21.65
N ALA A 343 -3.38 -4.43 -21.96
CA ALA A 343 -4.48 -3.78 -22.69
C ALA A 343 -4.97 -2.53 -21.94
N GLU A 344 -5.28 -2.66 -20.64
CA GLU A 344 -5.65 -1.52 -19.77
C GLU A 344 -4.63 -0.38 -19.85
N SER A 345 -3.31 -0.70 -19.93
CA SER A 345 -2.28 0.36 -19.97
C SER A 345 -2.37 1.25 -21.20
N PHE A 346 -2.74 0.71 -22.33
CA PHE A 346 -2.91 1.49 -23.57
C PHE A 346 -4.18 2.33 -23.52
N VAL A 347 -5.30 1.75 -23.09
CA VAL A 347 -6.54 2.50 -22.94
C VAL A 347 -6.43 3.59 -21.87
N CYS A 348 -5.76 3.32 -20.75
CA CYS A 348 -5.48 4.34 -19.73
C CYS A 348 -4.59 5.50 -20.26
N GLN A 349 -3.67 5.24 -21.18
CA GLN A 349 -2.91 6.30 -21.83
C GLN A 349 -3.80 7.19 -22.71
N LEU A 350 -4.71 6.58 -23.49
CA LEU A 350 -5.69 7.31 -24.31
C LEU A 350 -6.65 8.12 -23.42
N PHE A 351 -7.16 7.49 -22.35
CA PHE A 351 -7.98 8.16 -21.35
C PHE A 351 -7.29 9.40 -20.77
N ASN A 352 -6.07 9.25 -20.26
CA ASN A 352 -5.36 10.36 -19.63
C ASN A 352 -5.04 11.47 -20.62
N ARG A 353 -4.65 11.12 -21.87
CA ARG A 353 -4.41 12.12 -22.92
C ARG A 353 -5.63 13.01 -23.18
N HIS A 354 -6.84 12.44 -23.14
CA HIS A 354 -8.08 13.18 -23.30
C HIS A 354 -8.44 13.94 -22.02
N PHE A 355 -8.40 13.26 -20.88
CA PHE A 355 -8.99 13.76 -19.63
C PHE A 355 -8.09 14.76 -18.87
N ASP A 356 -6.76 14.76 -19.11
CA ASP A 356 -5.84 15.61 -18.34
C ASP A 356 -6.20 17.13 -18.42
N ASN A 357 -6.85 17.57 -19.51
CA ASN A 357 -7.32 18.95 -19.68
C ASN A 357 -8.57 19.28 -18.85
N PHE A 358 -9.33 18.29 -18.42
CA PHE A 358 -10.59 18.43 -17.66
C PHE A 358 -10.41 18.19 -16.17
N VAL A 359 -9.23 17.73 -15.74
CA VAL A 359 -8.99 17.38 -14.33
C VAL A 359 -9.08 18.62 -13.46
N ASP A 360 -9.91 18.56 -12.43
CA ASP A 360 -10.00 19.60 -11.41
C ASP A 360 -8.61 19.99 -10.90
N SER A 361 -8.34 21.30 -10.90
CA SER A 361 -7.08 21.85 -10.41
C SER A 361 -6.79 21.49 -8.95
N ASN A 362 -7.82 21.18 -8.18
CA ASN A 362 -7.78 20.79 -6.78
C ASN A 362 -7.63 19.27 -6.56
N GLN A 363 -7.61 18.43 -7.64
CA GLN A 363 -7.34 17.00 -7.55
C GLN A 363 -5.84 16.74 -7.63
N PHE A 364 -5.26 16.20 -6.57
CA PHE A 364 -3.83 15.89 -6.47
C PHE A 364 -3.52 14.39 -6.58
N GLY A 365 -4.53 13.53 -6.43
CA GLY A 365 -4.38 12.08 -6.53
C GLY A 365 -4.52 11.57 -7.95
N CYS A 366 -3.79 10.49 -8.29
CA CYS A 366 -3.83 9.82 -9.60
C CYS A 366 -3.66 10.77 -10.82
N THR A 367 -2.98 11.89 -10.63
CA THR A 367 -2.73 12.90 -11.65
C THR A 367 -1.21 13.08 -11.84
N SER A 368 -0.79 13.16 -13.10
CA SER A 368 0.62 13.33 -13.44
C SER A 368 1.20 14.60 -12.80
N LYS A 369 2.47 14.56 -12.38
CA LYS A 369 3.19 15.69 -11.76
C LYS A 369 2.55 16.24 -10.47
N ARG A 370 1.56 15.57 -9.87
CA ARG A 370 0.95 15.93 -8.59
C ARG A 370 1.25 14.88 -7.51
N SER A 371 1.24 15.27 -6.24
CA SER A 371 1.61 14.39 -5.11
C SER A 371 0.84 14.74 -3.83
N THR A 372 0.92 13.85 -2.83
CA THR A 372 0.42 14.11 -1.46
C THR A 372 1.04 15.37 -0.86
N VAL A 373 2.32 15.62 -1.14
CA VAL A 373 3.05 16.79 -0.61
C VAL A 373 2.45 18.08 -1.18
N HIS A 374 2.08 18.10 -2.46
CA HIS A 374 1.46 19.27 -3.08
C HIS A 374 0.10 19.59 -2.46
N ALA A 375 -0.75 18.58 -2.25
CA ALA A 375 -2.04 18.75 -1.55
C ALA A 375 -1.83 19.31 -0.13
N LEU A 376 -0.88 18.74 0.61
CA LEU A 376 -0.55 19.17 1.97
C LEU A 376 0.01 20.60 2.00
N ILE A 377 0.90 21.00 1.06
CA ILE A 377 1.41 22.37 0.96
C ILE A 377 0.27 23.36 0.69
N LYS A 378 -0.66 23.04 -0.23
CA LYS A 378 -1.81 23.86 -0.51
C LYS A 378 -2.65 24.10 0.74
N ILE A 379 -3.08 23.02 1.40
CA ILE A 379 -3.89 23.10 2.62
C ILE A 379 -3.14 23.82 3.74
N SER A 380 -1.90 23.44 4.04
CA SER A 380 -1.12 24.08 5.11
C SER A 380 -0.87 25.57 4.87
N THR A 381 -0.57 25.96 3.62
CA THR A 381 -0.38 27.37 3.27
C THR A 381 -1.66 28.19 3.56
N LEU A 382 -2.82 27.63 3.19
CA LEU A 382 -4.10 28.26 3.48
C LEU A 382 -4.34 28.40 4.99
N LEU A 383 -4.15 27.31 5.76
CA LEU A 383 -4.37 27.31 7.21
C LEU A 383 -3.45 28.30 7.94
N PHE A 384 -2.16 28.28 7.63
CA PHE A 384 -1.20 29.19 8.28
C PHE A 384 -1.44 30.66 7.93
N LYS A 385 -1.74 30.96 6.65
CA LYS A 385 -2.07 32.31 6.20
C LYS A 385 -3.33 32.84 6.91
N SER A 386 -4.38 32.02 6.94
CA SER A 386 -5.66 32.43 7.56
C SER A 386 -5.57 32.55 9.08
N SER A 387 -4.74 31.73 9.73
CA SER A 387 -4.52 31.81 11.19
C SER A 387 -3.66 33.00 11.64
N ASP A 388 -3.15 33.79 10.70
CA ASP A 388 -2.38 35.02 11.03
C ASP A 388 -3.28 36.14 11.59
N SER A 389 -4.58 36.10 11.28
CA SER A 389 -5.58 36.92 11.95
C SER A 389 -6.25 36.13 13.08
N SER A 390 -6.16 36.64 14.30
CA SER A 390 -6.81 36.01 15.46
C SER A 390 -8.33 36.07 15.43
N SER A 391 -8.92 36.91 14.55
CA SER A 391 -10.37 36.98 14.36
C SER A 391 -10.91 35.86 13.48
N ASN A 392 -10.06 35.19 12.70
CA ASN A 392 -10.51 34.16 11.80
C ASN A 392 -10.79 32.85 12.53
N ILE A 393 -11.94 32.30 12.20
CA ILE A 393 -12.37 30.95 12.55
C ILE A 393 -12.12 30.10 11.33
N ILE A 394 -11.29 29.07 11.45
CA ILE A 394 -11.00 28.15 10.38
C ILE A 394 -11.65 26.82 10.73
N ARG A 395 -12.54 26.35 9.87
CA ARG A 395 -13.19 25.05 10.00
C ARG A 395 -12.75 24.16 8.86
N ILE A 396 -12.32 22.95 9.18
CA ILE A 396 -11.82 21.97 8.22
C ILE A 396 -12.70 20.74 8.30
N LEU A 397 -13.21 20.29 7.16
CA LEU A 397 -13.93 19.03 7.03
C LEU A 397 -13.06 18.04 6.28
N PHE A 398 -12.76 16.91 6.94
CA PHE A 398 -12.05 15.76 6.36
C PHE A 398 -13.07 14.70 6.00
N ILE A 399 -13.29 14.47 4.73
CA ILE A 399 -14.34 13.60 4.19
C ILE A 399 -13.76 12.20 3.93
N ASP A 400 -14.46 11.17 4.41
CA ASP A 400 -14.18 9.75 4.11
C ASP A 400 -15.40 9.14 3.42
N PHE A 401 -15.22 8.51 2.27
CA PHE A 401 -16.28 7.79 1.58
C PHE A 401 -16.30 6.32 2.01
N SER A 402 -17.50 5.78 2.16
CA SER A 402 -17.70 4.34 2.46
C SER A 402 -17.45 3.53 1.20
N LYS A 403 -16.45 2.62 1.21
CA LYS A 403 -16.18 1.67 0.11
C LYS A 403 -16.15 2.35 -1.27
N ALA A 404 -15.47 3.49 -1.39
CA ALA A 404 -15.48 4.40 -2.53
C ALA A 404 -15.34 3.70 -3.90
N PHE A 405 -14.37 2.79 -4.05
CA PHE A 405 -14.15 2.05 -5.29
C PHE A 405 -15.20 0.96 -5.54
N ASP A 406 -15.73 0.35 -4.49
CA ASP A 406 -16.64 -0.78 -4.59
C ASP A 406 -18.07 -0.32 -4.94
N LEU A 407 -18.42 0.96 -4.65
CA LEU A 407 -19.76 1.55 -4.89
C LEU A 407 -19.88 2.35 -6.18
N VAL A 408 -18.84 2.41 -7.02
CA VAL A 408 -18.91 3.15 -8.29
C VAL A 408 -20.02 2.60 -9.17
N ASP A 409 -21.09 3.39 -9.40
CA ASP A 409 -22.17 3.03 -10.29
C ASP A 409 -21.75 3.21 -11.75
N HIS A 410 -21.90 2.14 -12.55
CA HIS A 410 -21.47 2.13 -13.95
C HIS A 410 -22.34 3.06 -14.84
N ASN A 411 -23.63 3.26 -14.53
CA ASN A 411 -24.48 4.18 -15.26
C ASN A 411 -24.09 5.63 -14.99
N VAL A 412 -23.76 5.95 -13.73
CA VAL A 412 -23.22 7.28 -13.38
C VAL A 412 -21.90 7.51 -14.10
N LEU A 413 -21.01 6.51 -14.11
CA LEU A 413 -19.71 6.62 -14.78
C LEU A 413 -19.88 6.82 -16.30
N LEU A 414 -20.81 6.09 -16.94
CA LEU A 414 -21.13 6.25 -18.36
C LEU A 414 -21.58 7.69 -18.66
N ARG A 415 -22.52 8.26 -17.87
CA ARG A 415 -22.94 9.65 -18.00
C ARG A 415 -21.78 10.64 -17.90
N LYS A 416 -20.81 10.38 -16.98
CA LYS A 416 -19.60 11.20 -16.84
C LYS A 416 -18.70 11.10 -18.07
N PHE A 417 -18.49 9.91 -18.61
CA PHE A 417 -17.73 9.74 -19.85
C PHE A 417 -18.34 10.54 -21.00
N VAL A 418 -19.67 10.50 -21.16
CA VAL A 418 -20.39 11.28 -22.19
C VAL A 418 -20.28 12.78 -21.91
N ALA A 419 -20.47 13.23 -20.65
CA ALA A 419 -20.40 14.64 -20.27
C ALA A 419 -19.03 15.28 -20.50
N TYR A 420 -17.94 14.50 -20.43
CA TYR A 420 -16.59 14.97 -20.75
C TYR A 420 -16.16 14.68 -22.20
N ASP A 421 -17.13 14.35 -23.08
CA ASP A 421 -16.95 14.16 -24.52
C ASP A 421 -15.81 13.17 -24.88
N PHE A 422 -15.74 12.07 -24.15
CA PHE A 422 -14.75 11.03 -24.47
C PHE A 422 -15.02 10.37 -25.83
N PRO A 423 -13.96 9.98 -26.57
CA PRO A 423 -14.13 9.20 -27.79
C PRO A 423 -14.94 7.94 -27.56
N PRO A 424 -15.92 7.61 -28.44
CA PRO A 424 -16.80 6.46 -28.26
C PRO A 424 -16.10 5.12 -28.04
N HIS A 425 -14.93 4.90 -28.67
CA HIS A 425 -14.11 3.70 -28.48
C HIS A 425 -13.60 3.54 -27.04
N ILE A 426 -13.20 4.65 -26.41
CA ILE A 426 -12.73 4.65 -25.02
C ILE A 426 -13.91 4.36 -24.07
N ILE A 427 -15.06 4.98 -24.32
CA ILE A 427 -16.27 4.75 -23.53
C ILE A 427 -16.70 3.27 -23.65
N ALA A 428 -16.89 2.79 -24.87
CA ALA A 428 -17.35 1.42 -25.12
C ALA A 428 -16.40 0.39 -24.51
N TRP A 429 -15.09 0.57 -24.66
CA TRP A 429 -14.10 -0.31 -24.07
C TRP A 429 -14.12 -0.29 -22.54
N SER A 430 -14.15 0.90 -21.93
CA SER A 430 -14.15 1.06 -20.47
C SER A 430 -15.41 0.46 -19.84
N MET A 431 -16.59 0.70 -20.46
CA MET A 431 -17.85 0.12 -19.99
C MET A 431 -17.86 -1.40 -20.19
N SER A 432 -17.36 -1.91 -21.32
CA SER A 432 -17.21 -3.35 -21.55
C SER A 432 -16.27 -4.00 -20.53
N PHE A 433 -15.21 -3.29 -20.09
CA PHE A 433 -14.30 -3.80 -19.08
C PHE A 433 -14.96 -3.94 -17.71
N LEU A 434 -15.90 -3.06 -17.37
CA LEU A 434 -16.63 -3.06 -16.09
C LEU A 434 -17.85 -3.98 -16.10
N GLN A 435 -18.45 -4.21 -17.27
CA GLN A 435 -19.64 -5.02 -17.45
C GLN A 435 -19.37 -6.51 -17.22
N GLU A 436 -20.28 -7.19 -16.52
CA GLU A 436 -20.23 -8.66 -16.33
C GLU A 436 -18.88 -9.20 -15.84
N ARG A 437 -18.23 -8.44 -14.98
CA ARG A 437 -17.01 -8.92 -14.38
C ARG A 437 -17.28 -10.07 -13.42
N VAL A 438 -16.41 -11.05 -13.48
CA VAL A 438 -16.48 -12.23 -12.61
C VAL A 438 -15.34 -12.21 -11.61
N GLN A 439 -15.64 -12.52 -10.35
CA GLN A 439 -14.64 -12.67 -9.32
C GLN A 439 -14.78 -13.97 -8.53
N PHE A 440 -13.68 -14.43 -7.98
CA PHE A 440 -13.63 -15.45 -6.95
C PHE A 440 -12.59 -15.06 -5.88
N VAL A 441 -12.85 -15.44 -4.64
CA VAL A 441 -11.92 -15.17 -3.52
C VAL A 441 -11.03 -16.38 -3.30
N SER A 442 -9.72 -16.14 -3.14
CA SER A 442 -8.74 -17.18 -2.86
C SER A 442 -8.05 -16.97 -1.52
N VAL A 443 -8.25 -17.90 -0.59
CA VAL A 443 -7.61 -17.91 0.74
C VAL A 443 -7.05 -19.30 1.03
N ARG A 444 -5.79 -19.42 1.43
CA ARG A 444 -5.12 -20.69 1.78
C ARG A 444 -5.14 -21.76 0.68
N ASN A 445 -5.19 -21.38 -0.59
CA ASN A 445 -5.39 -22.24 -1.77
C ASN A 445 -6.82 -22.81 -1.94
N ASN A 446 -7.77 -22.39 -1.12
CA ASN A 446 -9.19 -22.67 -1.33
C ASN A 446 -9.80 -21.49 -2.08
N ASN A 447 -10.56 -21.78 -3.12
CA ASN A 447 -11.25 -20.79 -3.92
C ASN A 447 -12.74 -20.85 -3.62
N SER A 448 -13.38 -19.69 -3.64
CA SER A 448 -14.84 -19.60 -3.65
C SER A 448 -15.41 -19.96 -5.01
N SER A 449 -16.72 -20.04 -5.10
CA SER A 449 -17.48 -20.01 -6.36
C SER A 449 -17.21 -18.69 -7.11
N CYS A 450 -17.38 -18.70 -8.43
CA CYS A 450 -17.33 -17.50 -9.25
C CYS A 450 -18.64 -16.72 -9.14
N GLN A 451 -18.57 -15.41 -8.93
CA GLN A 451 -19.73 -14.53 -8.84
C GLN A 451 -19.56 -13.29 -9.72
N THR A 452 -20.66 -12.80 -10.29
CA THR A 452 -20.67 -11.61 -11.15
C THR A 452 -20.90 -10.35 -10.34
N LEU A 453 -20.15 -9.30 -10.66
CA LEU A 453 -20.27 -7.95 -10.06
C LEU A 453 -21.22 -7.10 -10.91
N LYS A 454 -22.06 -6.30 -10.23
CA LYS A 454 -23.01 -5.35 -10.88
C LYS A 454 -22.47 -3.92 -10.94
N ALA A 455 -21.55 -3.56 -10.05
CA ALA A 455 -21.01 -2.22 -9.93
C ALA A 455 -19.57 -2.27 -9.35
N GLY A 456 -18.99 -1.11 -9.15
CA GLY A 456 -17.65 -0.94 -8.60
C GLY A 456 -16.54 -1.03 -9.64
N THR A 457 -15.38 -0.49 -9.29
CA THR A 457 -14.14 -0.62 -10.07
C THR A 457 -13.18 -1.52 -9.32
N PRO A 458 -12.58 -2.54 -9.98
CA PRO A 458 -11.76 -3.52 -9.27
C PRO A 458 -10.51 -2.88 -8.65
N GLN A 459 -10.35 -3.01 -7.34
CA GLN A 459 -9.18 -2.50 -6.63
C GLN A 459 -7.93 -3.30 -7.03
N GLY A 460 -7.02 -2.69 -7.80
CA GLY A 460 -5.77 -3.33 -8.26
C GLY A 460 -5.60 -3.40 -9.77
N THR A 461 -6.60 -2.94 -10.54
CA THR A 461 -6.52 -2.69 -11.98
C THR A 461 -5.81 -1.36 -12.27
N ARG A 462 -5.50 -1.10 -13.53
CA ARG A 462 -4.94 0.18 -13.97
C ARG A 462 -6.01 1.23 -14.25
N SER A 463 -7.19 0.80 -14.69
CA SER A 463 -8.33 1.66 -15.00
C SER A 463 -9.02 2.21 -13.74
N GLY A 464 -9.14 1.42 -12.65
CA GLY A 464 -9.87 1.80 -11.45
C GLY A 464 -9.57 3.22 -10.91
N PRO A 465 -8.30 3.62 -10.75
CA PRO A 465 -7.97 4.99 -10.36
C PRO A 465 -8.44 6.07 -11.35
N ASN A 466 -8.48 5.79 -12.66
CA ASN A 466 -8.98 6.70 -13.67
C ASN A 466 -10.51 6.82 -13.61
N ASP A 467 -11.21 5.68 -13.45
CA ASP A 467 -12.66 5.63 -13.31
C ASP A 467 -13.12 6.43 -12.09
N PHE A 468 -12.46 6.25 -10.96
CA PHE A 468 -12.76 7.01 -9.75
C PHE A 468 -12.41 8.51 -9.89
N LYS A 469 -11.28 8.83 -10.55
CA LYS A 469 -10.89 10.21 -10.85
C LYS A 469 -11.94 10.92 -11.73
N LEU A 470 -12.48 10.23 -12.73
CA LEU A 470 -13.56 10.72 -13.57
C LEU A 470 -14.83 10.96 -12.75
N LEU A 471 -15.22 9.98 -11.92
CA LEU A 471 -16.42 10.05 -11.08
C LEU A 471 -16.41 11.30 -10.18
N ILE A 472 -15.29 11.54 -9.46
CA ILE A 472 -15.21 12.61 -8.45
C ILE A 472 -14.82 13.98 -9.05
N ASN A 473 -14.54 14.05 -10.35
CA ASN A 473 -13.98 15.26 -10.94
C ASN A 473 -14.87 16.49 -10.78
N ASP A 474 -16.16 16.35 -10.95
CA ASP A 474 -17.16 17.44 -10.84
C ASP A 474 -17.57 17.78 -9.40
N LEU A 475 -17.13 17.02 -8.40
CA LEU A 475 -17.31 17.42 -7.00
C LEU A 475 -16.48 18.68 -6.74
N SER A 476 -17.15 19.80 -6.56
CA SER A 476 -16.54 21.11 -6.33
C SER A 476 -17.29 21.87 -5.24
N PHE A 477 -16.60 22.76 -4.56
CA PHE A 477 -17.15 23.58 -3.48
C PHE A 477 -16.90 25.06 -3.77
N SER A 478 -17.77 25.94 -3.23
CA SER A 478 -17.62 27.39 -3.32
C SER A 478 -16.54 27.96 -2.39
N ILE A 479 -16.00 27.12 -1.50
CA ILE A 479 -14.92 27.43 -0.56
C ILE A 479 -13.69 26.60 -0.90
N ASP A 480 -12.56 26.87 -0.25
CA ASP A 480 -11.28 26.18 -0.53
C ASP A 480 -11.35 24.70 -0.24
N TYR A 481 -10.80 23.90 -1.14
CA TYR A 481 -10.73 22.45 -0.98
C TYR A 481 -9.52 21.84 -1.70
N ALA A 482 -9.20 20.60 -1.33
CA ALA A 482 -8.27 19.76 -2.04
C ALA A 482 -8.76 18.31 -2.02
N LYS A 483 -8.59 17.61 -3.14
CA LYS A 483 -8.90 16.17 -3.31
C LYS A 483 -7.61 15.37 -3.52
N TYR A 484 -7.53 14.21 -2.90
CA TYR A 484 -6.50 13.23 -3.19
C TYR A 484 -7.15 11.85 -3.36
N VAL A 485 -7.62 11.58 -4.58
CA VAL A 485 -8.51 10.46 -4.95
C VAL A 485 -9.83 10.61 -4.18
N ASP A 486 -10.09 9.75 -3.21
CA ASP A 486 -11.25 9.77 -2.31
C ASP A 486 -11.07 10.70 -1.10
N ASP A 487 -9.84 10.86 -0.61
CA ASP A 487 -9.56 11.77 0.51
C ASP A 487 -9.83 13.23 0.08
N THR A 488 -10.93 13.81 0.55
CA THR A 488 -11.33 15.19 0.24
C THR A 488 -11.29 16.03 1.51
N THR A 489 -10.66 17.21 1.42
CA THR A 489 -10.54 18.17 2.53
C THR A 489 -11.14 19.49 2.09
N VAL A 490 -12.08 20.02 2.86
CA VAL A 490 -12.75 21.31 2.61
C VAL A 490 -12.43 22.26 3.74
N VAL A 491 -12.12 23.53 3.44
CA VAL A 491 -11.71 24.54 4.41
C VAL A 491 -12.60 25.77 4.29
N SER A 492 -13.29 26.12 5.38
CA SER A 492 -14.01 27.38 5.53
C SER A 492 -13.21 28.35 6.40
N ILE A 493 -13.20 29.60 6.04
CA ILE A 493 -12.55 30.69 6.78
C ILE A 493 -13.57 31.81 6.94
N ALA A 494 -13.94 32.09 8.19
CA ALA A 494 -14.92 33.10 8.54
C ALA A 494 -14.41 33.94 9.73
N SER A 495 -15.04 35.09 9.95
CA SER A 495 -14.84 35.93 11.15
C SER A 495 -16.04 35.90 12.11
N ASP A 496 -17.13 35.28 11.68
CA ASP A 496 -18.36 35.10 12.42
C ASP A 496 -18.56 33.65 12.84
N PRO A 497 -18.80 33.35 14.14
CA PRO A 497 -19.13 32.00 14.59
C PRO A 497 -20.42 31.42 13.99
N CYS A 498 -21.34 32.30 13.52
CA CYS A 498 -22.57 31.89 12.87
C CYS A 498 -22.41 31.59 11.36
N ASP A 499 -21.19 31.64 10.81
CA ASP A 499 -20.93 31.32 9.41
C ASP A 499 -21.36 29.90 9.07
N ARG A 500 -22.12 29.76 8.00
CA ARG A 500 -22.69 28.50 7.52
C ARG A 500 -22.01 27.97 6.26
N SER A 501 -20.92 28.58 5.79
CA SER A 501 -20.26 28.21 4.53
C SER A 501 -19.82 26.76 4.50
N LEU A 502 -19.32 26.22 5.64
CA LEU A 502 -18.95 24.81 5.74
C LEU A 502 -20.20 23.90 5.75
N GLN A 503 -21.32 24.34 6.37
CA GLN A 503 -22.56 23.57 6.33
C GLN A 503 -23.11 23.52 4.90
N VAL A 504 -23.10 24.62 4.17
CA VAL A 504 -23.50 24.66 2.75
C VAL A 504 -22.64 23.74 1.91
N ALA A 505 -21.35 23.67 2.19
CA ALA A 505 -20.44 22.72 1.52
C ALA A 505 -20.76 21.25 1.87
N ALA A 506 -21.13 20.96 3.12
CA ALA A 506 -21.56 19.63 3.56
C ALA A 506 -22.89 19.22 2.90
N ASP A 507 -23.87 20.14 2.85
CA ASP A 507 -25.16 19.92 2.19
C ASP A 507 -24.97 19.63 0.68
N ARG A 508 -24.08 20.38 0.01
CA ARG A 508 -23.70 20.14 -1.38
C ARG A 508 -23.04 18.77 -1.58
N LEU A 509 -22.18 18.35 -0.63
CA LEU A 509 -21.58 17.01 -0.65
C LEU A 509 -22.65 15.93 -0.57
N SER A 510 -23.63 16.05 0.35
CA SER A 510 -24.73 15.09 0.47
C SER A 510 -25.56 15.02 -0.82
N MET A 511 -25.88 16.16 -1.45
CA MET A 511 -26.58 16.19 -2.74
C MET A 511 -25.76 15.50 -3.84
N TRP A 512 -24.45 15.83 -3.95
CA TRP A 512 -23.57 15.19 -4.93
C TRP A 512 -23.49 13.68 -4.71
N CYS A 513 -23.41 13.22 -3.46
CA CYS A 513 -23.40 11.81 -3.11
C CYS A 513 -24.69 11.10 -3.52
N ALA A 514 -25.84 11.71 -3.32
CA ALA A 514 -27.12 11.18 -3.75
C ALA A 514 -27.19 11.04 -5.28
N ASP A 515 -26.77 12.07 -6.04
CA ASP A 515 -26.78 12.10 -7.50
C ASP A 515 -25.81 11.07 -8.12
N ASN A 516 -24.72 10.75 -7.41
CA ASN A 516 -23.66 9.86 -7.87
C ASN A 516 -23.68 8.48 -7.17
N HIS A 517 -24.71 8.18 -6.39
CA HIS A 517 -24.89 6.93 -5.63
C HIS A 517 -23.72 6.59 -4.70
N MET A 518 -23.03 7.63 -4.21
CA MET A 518 -21.92 7.48 -3.28
C MET A 518 -22.40 7.58 -1.82
N LYS A 519 -21.70 6.92 -0.91
CA LYS A 519 -22.06 6.96 0.53
C LYS A 519 -20.93 7.59 1.35
N ILE A 520 -21.25 8.55 2.17
CA ILE A 520 -20.31 9.18 3.10
C ILE A 520 -20.17 8.29 4.34
N ASN A 521 -18.97 8.24 4.88
CA ASN A 521 -18.69 7.60 6.17
C ASN A 521 -18.69 8.65 7.28
N THR A 522 -19.84 8.98 7.83
CA THR A 522 -20.01 10.02 8.86
C THR A 522 -19.18 9.74 10.12
N LYS A 523 -18.97 8.46 10.47
CA LYS A 523 -18.14 8.05 11.62
C LYS A 523 -16.66 8.36 11.45
N LYS A 524 -16.13 8.28 10.23
CA LYS A 524 -14.73 8.58 9.91
C LYS A 524 -14.51 10.01 9.41
N THR A 525 -15.53 10.63 8.86
CA THR A 525 -15.53 12.06 8.52
C THR A 525 -15.38 12.86 9.80
N LYS A 526 -14.51 13.86 9.83
CA LYS A 526 -14.16 14.64 11.02
C LYS A 526 -14.12 16.12 10.70
N GLU A 527 -14.46 16.93 11.69
CA GLU A 527 -14.29 18.36 11.67
C GLU A 527 -13.13 18.77 12.57
N MET A 528 -12.33 19.75 12.15
CA MET A 528 -11.35 20.42 13.00
C MET A 528 -11.62 21.90 13.04
N LEU A 529 -11.66 22.49 14.23
CA LEU A 529 -11.86 23.92 14.47
C LEU A 529 -10.56 24.55 14.93
N ILE A 530 -10.07 25.55 14.18
CA ILE A 530 -8.87 26.32 14.51
C ILE A 530 -9.30 27.76 14.79
N TYR A 531 -9.10 28.21 16.03
CA TYR A 531 -9.39 29.58 16.46
C TYR A 531 -8.40 30.02 17.52
N PHE A 532 -7.79 31.19 17.32
CA PHE A 532 -6.79 31.79 18.21
C PHE A 532 -7.28 33.07 18.88
N GLY A 533 -8.50 33.48 18.60
CA GLY A 533 -9.12 34.64 19.22
C GLY A 533 -9.60 34.39 20.66
N ARG A 534 -10.07 35.45 21.30
CA ARG A 534 -10.63 35.43 22.67
C ARG A 534 -12.06 35.99 22.72
N LYS A 535 -12.67 36.30 21.56
CA LYS A 535 -13.97 36.99 21.49
C LYS A 535 -15.14 36.09 21.84
N PHE A 536 -15.02 34.79 21.60
CA PHE A 536 -16.06 33.79 21.87
C PHE A 536 -15.43 32.43 22.18
N ASP A 537 -16.20 31.58 22.82
CA ASP A 537 -15.81 30.20 23.07
C ASP A 537 -15.92 29.36 21.78
N LYS A 538 -15.06 28.39 21.62
CA LYS A 538 -15.11 27.42 20.50
C LYS A 538 -16.43 26.65 20.45
N GLU A 539 -17.10 26.49 21.58
CA GLU A 539 -18.40 25.83 21.72
C GLU A 539 -19.55 26.67 21.11
N ALA A 540 -19.38 27.99 20.93
CA ALA A 540 -20.35 28.84 20.26
C ALA A 540 -20.47 28.56 18.74
N VAL A 541 -19.47 27.91 18.15
CA VAL A 541 -19.51 27.49 16.75
C VAL A 541 -20.37 26.25 16.62
N ALA A 542 -21.46 26.33 15.89
CA ALA A 542 -22.40 25.24 15.69
C ALA A 542 -21.71 23.98 15.13
N SER A 543 -22.10 22.80 15.63
CA SER A 543 -21.63 21.51 15.12
C SER A 543 -22.06 21.32 13.67
N LEU A 544 -21.22 20.67 12.88
CA LEU A 544 -21.53 20.32 11.51
C LEU A 544 -22.44 19.09 11.46
N ILE A 545 -23.49 19.17 10.65
CA ILE A 545 -24.44 18.07 10.41
C ILE A 545 -24.23 17.58 8.97
N LEU A 546 -24.13 16.28 8.78
CA LEU A 546 -23.97 15.63 7.48
C LEU A 546 -24.83 14.34 7.47
N ASP A 547 -25.74 14.20 6.52
CA ASP A 547 -26.68 13.08 6.40
C ASP A 547 -27.44 12.79 7.73
N ASN A 548 -27.88 13.83 8.43
CA ASN A 548 -28.52 13.83 9.75
C ASN A 548 -27.62 13.38 10.93
N ASP A 549 -26.36 13.07 10.69
CA ASP A 549 -25.39 12.76 11.74
C ASP A 549 -24.60 14.03 12.12
N GLN A 550 -24.36 14.21 13.42
CA GLN A 550 -23.45 15.22 13.91
C GLN A 550 -22.00 14.75 13.71
N ILE A 551 -21.21 15.55 13.00
CA ILE A 551 -19.81 15.23 12.73
C ILE A 551 -18.95 15.50 13.97
N GLU A 552 -18.15 14.52 14.34
CA GLU A 552 -17.20 14.59 15.47
C GLU A 552 -16.13 15.66 15.20
N ARG A 553 -15.96 16.58 16.18
CA ARG A 553 -14.89 17.57 16.18
C ARG A 553 -13.65 17.02 16.85
N VAL A 554 -12.50 17.10 16.17
CA VAL A 554 -11.24 16.54 16.63
C VAL A 554 -10.15 17.59 16.80
N GLU A 555 -9.27 17.40 17.79
CA GLU A 555 -8.12 18.27 18.03
C GLU A 555 -6.91 17.91 17.16
N THR A 556 -6.82 16.67 16.69
CA THR A 556 -5.76 16.21 15.80
C THR A 556 -6.33 15.33 14.72
N PHE A 557 -5.82 15.48 13.49
CA PHE A 557 -6.21 14.62 12.36
C PHE A 557 -5.00 14.25 11.51
N LYS A 558 -4.97 13.01 11.04
CA LYS A 558 -3.91 12.52 10.16
C LYS A 558 -4.33 12.62 8.70
N LEU A 559 -3.94 13.73 8.05
CA LEU A 559 -4.18 13.97 6.63
C LEU A 559 -2.99 13.52 5.80
N LEU A 560 -3.19 12.63 4.83
CA LEU A 560 -2.17 12.13 3.88
C LEU A 560 -0.82 11.79 4.57
N GLY A 561 -0.88 11.21 5.77
CA GLY A 561 0.31 10.78 6.52
C GLY A 561 0.94 11.82 7.45
N VAL A 562 0.50 13.08 7.42
CA VAL A 562 0.92 14.17 8.32
C VAL A 562 -0.17 14.43 9.36
N ILE A 563 0.20 14.58 10.64
CA ILE A 563 -0.75 14.91 11.70
C ILE A 563 -0.83 16.43 11.83
N PHE A 564 -2.01 16.97 11.58
CA PHE A 564 -2.39 18.35 11.88
C PHE A 564 -3.03 18.42 13.26
N SER A 565 -2.85 19.55 13.92
CA SER A 565 -3.40 19.85 15.23
C SER A 565 -4.17 21.17 15.17
N SER A 566 -5.22 21.33 15.98
CA SER A 566 -6.06 22.52 16.03
C SER A 566 -5.31 23.79 16.49
N ASP A 567 -4.15 23.61 17.13
CA ASP A 567 -3.22 24.68 17.49
C ASP A 567 -2.14 24.93 16.41
N LEU A 568 -2.17 24.20 15.30
CA LEU A 568 -1.18 24.22 14.22
C LEU A 568 0.26 23.96 14.69
N SER A 569 0.45 23.26 15.82
CA SER A 569 1.76 22.82 16.30
C SER A 569 2.17 21.49 15.66
N TRP A 570 3.47 21.26 15.56
CA TRP A 570 4.03 20.02 15.01
C TRP A 570 4.38 18.97 16.08
N GLY A 571 4.05 19.24 17.36
CA GLY A 571 4.31 18.31 18.47
C GLY A 571 3.74 16.91 18.23
N PRO A 572 2.42 16.77 17.98
CA PRO A 572 1.80 15.49 17.72
C PRO A 572 2.40 14.75 16.51
N HIS A 573 2.76 15.47 15.44
CA HIS A 573 3.38 14.88 14.25
C HIS A 573 4.79 14.34 14.54
N VAL A 574 5.64 15.11 15.21
CA VAL A 574 7.00 14.69 15.61
C VAL A 574 6.93 13.48 16.53
N SER A 575 6.03 13.48 17.52
CA SER A 575 5.80 12.34 18.42
C SER A 575 5.40 11.08 17.65
N TYR A 576 4.52 11.21 16.66
CA TYR A 576 4.13 10.11 15.77
C TYR A 576 5.33 9.58 14.97
N LEU A 577 6.15 10.45 14.38
CA LEU A 577 7.36 10.05 13.64
C LEU A 577 8.33 9.27 14.53
N LEU A 578 8.62 9.80 15.72
CA LEU A 578 9.52 9.17 16.69
C LEU A 578 8.99 7.81 17.15
N GLY A 579 7.69 7.71 17.45
CA GLY A 579 7.04 6.45 17.82
C GLY A 579 7.11 5.40 16.72
N LYS A 580 6.93 5.82 15.45
CA LYS A 580 7.02 4.92 14.29
C LYS A 580 8.44 4.40 14.04
N VAL A 581 9.44 5.22 14.32
CA VAL A 581 10.86 4.89 14.13
C VAL A 581 11.41 4.05 15.29
N SER A 582 10.94 4.27 16.52
CA SER A 582 11.47 3.58 17.71
C SER A 582 11.46 2.06 17.57
N LYS A 583 10.39 1.50 16.98
CA LYS A 583 10.27 0.06 16.70
C LYS A 583 11.31 -0.47 15.69
N ARG A 584 11.97 0.41 14.92
CA ARG A 584 12.90 0.06 13.84
C ARG A 584 14.38 0.10 14.26
N TYR A 585 14.70 0.67 15.43
CA TYR A 585 16.06 0.62 15.97
C TYR A 585 16.56 -0.81 16.17
N TYR A 586 15.65 -1.70 16.59
CA TYR A 586 15.98 -3.10 16.79
C TYR A 586 16.53 -3.76 15.52
N LEU A 587 16.01 -3.41 14.36
CA LEU A 587 16.53 -3.89 13.08
C LEU A 587 17.98 -3.47 12.87
N ILE A 588 18.29 -2.18 13.02
CA ILE A 588 19.67 -1.67 12.84
C ILE A 588 20.63 -2.35 13.82
N PHE A 589 20.22 -2.52 15.07
CA PHE A 589 20.98 -3.21 16.08
C PHE A 589 21.22 -4.70 15.72
N GLN A 590 20.20 -5.42 15.25
CA GLN A 590 20.33 -6.81 14.86
C GLN A 590 21.26 -6.98 13.64
N LEU A 591 21.16 -6.10 12.65
CA LEU A 591 22.03 -6.15 11.47
C LEU A 591 23.50 -5.89 11.85
N ALA A 592 23.76 -4.91 12.69
CA ALA A 592 25.11 -4.64 13.21
C ALA A 592 25.66 -5.83 13.99
N ARG A 593 24.84 -6.45 14.86
CA ARG A 593 25.23 -7.66 15.62
C ARG A 593 25.49 -8.89 14.74
N LEU A 594 24.83 -8.97 13.58
CA LEU A 594 25.02 -10.06 12.60
C LEU A 594 26.25 -9.83 11.70
N GLY A 595 27.00 -8.73 11.90
CA GLY A 595 28.21 -8.42 11.13
C GLY A 595 27.93 -7.96 9.70
N VAL A 596 26.72 -7.43 9.43
CA VAL A 596 26.40 -6.83 8.12
C VAL A 596 27.28 -5.61 7.90
N ALA A 597 27.79 -5.41 6.69
CA ALA A 597 28.67 -4.30 6.36
C ALA A 597 28.03 -2.94 6.69
N GLN A 598 28.80 -2.03 7.27
CA GLN A 598 28.35 -0.71 7.72
C GLN A 598 27.67 0.09 6.61
N HIS A 599 28.21 0.00 5.39
CA HIS A 599 27.62 0.63 4.21
C HIS A 599 26.19 0.12 3.93
N ASP A 600 25.97 -1.19 4.04
CA ASP A 600 24.65 -1.79 3.79
C ASP A 600 23.64 -1.42 4.88
N ILE A 601 24.09 -1.41 6.14
CA ILE A 601 23.23 -0.94 7.25
C ILE A 601 22.87 0.54 7.08
N THR A 602 23.81 1.36 6.58
CA THR A 602 23.56 2.77 6.27
C THR A 602 22.51 2.92 5.16
N LEU A 603 22.58 2.11 4.10
CA LEU A 603 21.56 2.08 3.05
C LEU A 603 20.19 1.70 3.62
N ILE A 604 20.13 0.68 4.47
CA ILE A 604 18.91 0.23 5.14
C ILE A 604 18.35 1.33 6.07
N TYR A 605 19.20 2.01 6.82
CA TYR A 605 18.82 3.18 7.62
C TYR A 605 18.16 4.24 6.75
N CYS A 606 18.78 4.60 5.62
CA CYS A 606 18.23 5.59 4.68
C CYS A 606 16.85 5.20 4.15
N ALA A 607 16.69 3.94 3.77
CA ALA A 607 15.44 3.47 3.16
C ALA A 607 14.31 3.26 4.18
N ILE A 608 14.60 2.80 5.41
CA ILE A 608 13.56 2.35 6.36
C ILE A 608 13.30 3.38 7.47
N ILE A 609 14.29 4.14 7.89
CA ILE A 609 14.19 5.09 9.00
C ILE A 609 14.18 6.52 8.50
N ARG A 610 15.21 6.94 7.76
CA ARG A 610 15.34 8.32 7.28
C ARG A 610 14.17 8.74 6.40
N SER A 611 13.69 7.84 5.51
CA SER A 611 12.52 8.09 4.66
C SER A 611 11.26 8.49 5.44
N ILE A 612 11.07 7.98 6.67
CA ILE A 612 9.96 8.39 7.55
C ILE A 612 10.18 9.79 8.10
N LEU A 613 11.42 10.11 8.50
CA LEU A 613 11.80 11.38 9.11
C LEU A 613 11.84 12.54 8.11
N GLU A 614 11.80 12.24 6.82
CA GLU A 614 11.84 13.22 5.73
C GLU A 614 10.51 13.32 4.97
N TYR A 615 9.57 12.38 5.18
CA TYR A 615 8.30 12.39 4.46
C TYR A 615 7.55 13.71 4.66
N ALA A 616 7.16 14.34 3.55
CA ALA A 616 6.44 15.61 3.51
C ALA A 616 7.08 16.74 4.34
N CYS A 617 8.41 16.71 4.57
CA CYS A 617 9.07 17.69 5.43
C CYS A 617 8.96 19.13 4.93
N ALA A 618 8.70 19.36 3.66
CA ALA A 618 8.39 20.69 3.13
C ALA A 618 7.20 21.36 3.84
N VAL A 619 6.25 20.57 4.35
CA VAL A 619 5.05 21.08 5.04
C VAL A 619 5.37 21.55 6.47
N TRP A 620 6.23 20.84 7.20
CA TRP A 620 6.39 20.99 8.65
C TRP A 620 7.79 21.38 9.12
N HIS A 621 8.83 21.25 8.29
CA HIS A 621 10.21 21.49 8.70
C HIS A 621 10.45 22.92 9.25
N SER A 622 9.95 23.92 8.54
CA SER A 622 10.15 25.33 8.88
C SER A 622 9.44 25.78 10.16
N GLY A 623 8.39 25.04 10.56
CA GLY A 623 7.62 25.28 11.78
C GLY A 623 8.11 24.53 13.01
N LEU A 624 9.18 23.71 12.92
CA LEU A 624 9.71 22.97 14.06
C LEU A 624 10.38 23.88 15.07
N THR A 625 10.19 23.56 16.36
CA THR A 625 11.04 24.11 17.42
C THR A 625 12.45 23.49 17.36
N THR A 626 13.41 24.17 17.98
CA THR A 626 14.80 23.65 18.11
C THR A 626 14.81 22.28 18.80
N THR A 627 13.99 22.10 19.84
CA THR A 627 13.86 20.84 20.57
C THR A 627 13.36 19.73 19.65
N GLN A 628 12.27 19.95 18.91
CA GLN A 628 11.70 18.97 17.95
C GLN A 628 12.72 18.61 16.86
N SER A 629 13.43 19.59 16.31
CA SER A 629 14.46 19.35 15.30
C SER A 629 15.60 18.49 15.86
N ASN A 630 16.01 18.75 17.11
CA ASN A 630 17.04 17.98 17.82
C ASN A 630 16.56 16.56 18.15
N ASP A 631 15.30 16.38 18.50
CA ASP A 631 14.74 15.04 18.77
C ASP A 631 14.76 14.17 17.51
N ILE A 632 14.43 14.73 16.35
CA ILE A 632 14.57 14.04 15.05
C ILE A 632 16.05 13.73 14.76
N GLU A 633 16.97 14.67 15.03
CA GLU A 633 18.41 14.47 14.82
C GLU A 633 18.99 13.39 15.74
N ARG A 634 18.48 13.27 16.98
CA ARG A 634 18.85 12.20 17.93
C ARG A 634 18.60 10.80 17.37
N VAL A 635 17.58 10.64 16.52
CA VAL A 635 17.32 9.36 15.83
C VAL A 635 18.50 8.97 14.96
N GLN A 636 18.97 9.89 14.09
CA GLN A 636 20.12 9.64 13.23
C GLN A 636 21.40 9.39 14.05
N LYS A 637 21.65 10.21 15.07
CA LYS A 637 22.79 10.01 15.99
C LYS A 637 22.79 8.61 16.58
N ARG A 638 21.63 8.15 17.06
CA ARG A 638 21.50 6.81 17.65
C ARG A 638 21.74 5.70 16.62
N CYS A 639 21.22 5.81 15.42
CA CYS A 639 21.45 4.83 14.35
C CYS A 639 22.92 4.78 13.95
N LEU A 640 23.55 5.94 13.72
CA LEU A 640 24.96 6.00 13.34
C LEU A 640 25.90 5.50 14.45
N ARG A 641 25.57 5.73 15.72
CA ARG A 641 26.31 5.16 16.85
C ARG A 641 26.24 3.63 16.90
N ILE A 642 25.15 3.03 16.43
CA ILE A 642 25.04 1.55 16.32
C ILE A 642 25.85 1.04 15.12
N ILE A 643 25.85 1.78 14.00
CA ILE A 643 26.55 1.38 12.77
C ILE A 643 28.06 1.60 12.88
N TYR A 644 28.46 2.71 13.48
CA TYR A 644 29.84 3.16 13.64
C TYR A 644 30.15 3.42 15.14
N PRO A 645 30.29 2.37 15.96
CA PRO A 645 30.38 2.52 17.42
C PRO A 645 31.62 3.30 17.90
N ASP A 646 32.71 3.23 17.14
CA ASP A 646 34.01 3.81 17.50
C ASP A 646 34.20 5.24 16.96
N LEU A 647 33.21 5.78 16.25
CA LEU A 647 33.34 7.10 15.63
C LEU A 647 32.49 8.15 16.35
N SER A 648 32.98 9.41 16.32
CA SER A 648 32.15 10.55 16.68
C SER A 648 31.00 10.72 15.69
N TYR A 649 29.94 11.41 16.09
CA TYR A 649 28.82 11.67 15.18
C TYR A 649 29.24 12.42 13.90
N ARG A 650 30.21 13.34 14.02
CA ARG A 650 30.74 14.10 12.88
C ARG A 650 31.48 13.20 11.91
N ASP A 651 32.34 12.33 12.42
CA ASP A 651 33.13 11.40 11.60
C ASP A 651 32.24 10.33 10.96
N ALA A 652 31.23 9.84 11.69
CA ALA A 652 30.25 8.90 11.19
C ALA A 652 29.42 9.51 10.04
N LEU A 653 29.04 10.79 10.09
CA LEU A 653 28.39 11.50 8.99
C LEU A 653 29.33 11.58 7.78
N PHE A 654 30.59 11.95 7.99
CA PHE A 654 31.58 12.07 6.90
C PHE A 654 31.81 10.72 6.19
N ILE A 655 32.07 9.65 6.96
CA ILE A 655 32.33 8.32 6.40
C ILE A 655 31.10 7.73 5.73
N SER A 656 29.91 7.95 6.30
CA SER A 656 28.64 7.46 5.72
C SER A 656 28.16 8.28 4.51
N GLY A 657 28.76 9.45 4.24
CA GLY A 657 28.29 10.38 3.20
C GLY A 657 26.92 10.99 3.52
N LEU A 658 26.54 11.06 4.79
CA LEU A 658 25.23 11.57 5.20
C LEU A 658 25.34 12.99 5.75
N ASP A 659 24.39 13.83 5.36
CA ASP A 659 24.20 15.14 5.97
C ASP A 659 23.42 15.02 7.29
N ARG A 660 23.51 16.08 8.12
CA ARG A 660 22.57 16.26 9.23
C ARG A 660 21.15 16.33 8.70
N LEU A 661 20.20 15.72 9.41
CA LEU A 661 18.79 15.70 8.98
C LEU A 661 18.20 17.10 8.84
N CYS A 662 18.62 18.06 9.68
CA CYS A 662 18.15 19.45 9.55
C CYS A 662 18.61 20.09 8.23
N VAL A 663 19.87 19.89 7.82
CA VAL A 663 20.42 20.39 6.53
C VAL A 663 19.72 19.73 5.36
N ARG A 664 19.53 18.42 5.44
CA ARG A 664 18.89 17.67 4.39
C ARG A 664 17.42 18.07 4.20
N ARG A 665 16.65 18.24 5.29
CA ARG A 665 15.27 18.74 5.21
C ARG A 665 15.21 20.15 4.62
N GLU A 666 16.16 21.01 4.99
CA GLU A 666 16.29 22.34 4.41
C GLU A 666 16.50 22.31 2.88
N ASN A 667 17.36 21.39 2.40
CA ASN A 667 17.57 21.20 0.97
C ASN A 667 16.29 20.74 0.26
N ILE A 668 15.56 19.78 0.84
CA ILE A 668 14.27 19.30 0.29
C ILE A 668 13.24 20.44 0.23
N VAL A 669 13.17 21.29 1.25
CA VAL A 669 12.28 22.48 1.27
C VAL A 669 12.64 23.45 0.16
N ARG A 670 13.93 23.74 0.02
CA ARG A 670 14.45 24.64 -1.04
C ARG A 670 14.16 24.10 -2.44
N ASP A 671 14.43 22.83 -2.67
CA ASP A 671 14.20 22.21 -3.97
C ASP A 671 12.71 22.19 -4.34
N MET A 672 11.83 21.84 -3.39
CA MET A 672 10.38 21.93 -3.56
C MET A 672 9.93 23.36 -3.90
N PHE A 673 10.49 24.38 -3.25
CA PHE A 673 10.14 25.77 -3.56
C PHE A 673 10.59 26.18 -4.96
N LYS A 674 11.79 25.75 -5.41
CA LYS A 674 12.26 25.96 -6.79
C LYS A 674 11.36 25.32 -7.83
N ASP A 675 10.86 24.09 -7.53
CA ASP A 675 9.92 23.41 -8.41
C ASP A 675 8.61 24.21 -8.52
N ILE A 676 8.08 24.74 -7.41
CA ILE A 676 6.86 25.56 -7.39
C ILE A 676 7.03 26.88 -8.17
N GLN A 677 8.25 27.41 -8.29
CA GLN A 677 8.51 28.61 -9.07
C GLN A 677 8.36 28.41 -10.59
N GLN A 678 8.34 27.16 -11.07
CA GLN A 678 8.13 26.86 -12.48
C GLN A 678 6.69 27.21 -12.89
N PRO A 679 6.47 27.87 -14.03
CA PRO A 679 5.12 28.32 -14.43
C PRO A 679 4.09 27.20 -14.63
N ASP A 680 4.55 26.00 -15.02
CA ASP A 680 3.70 24.82 -15.26
C ASP A 680 3.44 24.00 -13.99
N HIS A 681 3.99 24.41 -12.85
CA HIS A 681 3.80 23.69 -11.59
C HIS A 681 2.40 23.95 -11.03
N VAL A 682 1.72 22.87 -10.56
CA VAL A 682 0.33 22.91 -10.05
C VAL A 682 0.11 23.92 -8.90
N LEU A 683 1.15 24.21 -8.12
CA LEU A 683 1.10 25.16 -7.01
C LEU A 683 1.68 26.54 -7.37
N HIS A 684 1.97 26.83 -8.65
CA HIS A 684 2.55 28.13 -9.03
C HIS A 684 1.64 29.29 -8.60
N ASN A 685 0.34 29.10 -8.63
CA ASN A 685 -0.67 30.10 -8.28
C ASN A 685 -0.72 30.50 -6.78
N ILE A 686 -0.09 29.71 -5.88
CA ILE A 686 0.01 30.09 -4.44
C ILE A 686 1.13 31.12 -4.20
N LEU A 687 2.02 31.32 -5.16
CA LEU A 687 3.11 32.30 -5.03
C LEU A 687 2.54 33.74 -5.02
N PRO A 688 3.07 34.62 -4.17
CA PRO A 688 2.68 36.03 -4.22
C PRO A 688 3.21 36.69 -5.51
N ALA A 689 2.72 37.89 -5.79
CA ALA A 689 3.16 38.64 -6.96
C ALA A 689 4.68 38.85 -6.96
N LYS A 690 5.29 38.68 -8.15
CA LYS A 690 6.71 39.03 -8.33
C LYS A 690 6.92 40.52 -8.06
N ARG A 691 7.99 40.83 -7.37
CA ARG A 691 8.36 42.20 -7.09
C ARG A 691 9.04 42.81 -8.31
N ASN A 692 8.58 44.00 -8.77
CA ASN A 692 9.32 44.81 -9.70
C ASN A 692 10.18 45.80 -8.90
N PRO A 693 11.45 45.51 -8.61
CA PRO A 693 12.29 46.40 -7.86
C PRO A 693 12.61 47.65 -8.70
N LYS A 694 12.26 48.84 -8.20
CA LYS A 694 12.66 50.12 -8.80
C LYS A 694 14.20 50.28 -8.84
N PHE A 695 14.94 49.54 -8.03
CA PHE A 695 16.40 49.48 -7.96
C PHE A 695 16.91 48.05 -7.78
N ASN A 696 17.88 47.62 -8.58
CA ASN A 696 18.58 46.35 -8.43
C ASN A 696 19.50 46.39 -7.19
N SER A 697 18.96 46.15 -6.00
CA SER A 697 19.78 45.94 -4.82
C SER A 697 20.26 44.48 -4.72
N ARG A 698 21.49 44.23 -4.26
CA ARG A 698 22.07 42.90 -4.06
C ARG A 698 21.20 41.99 -3.13
N HIS A 699 20.17 42.55 -2.50
CA HIS A 699 19.33 41.92 -1.50
C HIS A 699 17.81 41.99 -1.83
N SER A 700 17.43 42.14 -3.12
CA SER A 700 16.02 42.17 -3.49
C SER A 700 15.37 40.80 -3.36
N TYR A 701 14.14 40.75 -2.82
CA TYR A 701 13.30 39.56 -2.85
C TYR A 701 12.65 39.43 -4.24
N SER A 702 12.64 38.19 -4.79
CA SER A 702 11.99 37.92 -6.08
C SER A 702 10.47 38.04 -5.99
N TYR A 703 9.91 37.80 -4.80
CA TYR A 703 8.49 37.88 -4.51
C TYR A 703 8.19 38.91 -3.42
N SER A 704 6.97 39.42 -3.40
CA SER A 704 6.49 40.25 -2.31
C SER A 704 6.49 39.45 -1.02
N LEU A 705 7.19 39.93 0.01
CA LEU A 705 7.24 39.25 1.30
C LEU A 705 5.84 39.33 1.96
N PRO A 706 5.21 38.20 2.32
CA PRO A 706 3.95 38.23 3.05
C PRO A 706 4.13 38.96 4.39
N VAL A 707 3.24 39.87 4.72
CA VAL A 707 3.21 40.50 6.05
C VAL A 707 2.69 39.46 7.03
N ALA A 708 3.56 38.94 7.88
CA ALA A 708 3.24 37.95 8.89
C ALA A 708 3.15 38.61 10.26
N ARG A 709 1.98 38.57 10.91
CA ARG A 709 1.72 39.07 12.26
C ARG A 709 2.16 38.08 13.34
N THR A 710 2.15 36.78 12.99
CA THR A 710 2.49 35.70 13.90
C THR A 710 3.73 34.96 13.42
N GLN A 711 4.52 34.47 14.38
CA GLN A 711 5.68 33.65 14.07
C GLN A 711 5.28 32.34 13.40
N ARG A 712 4.10 31.81 13.70
CA ARG A 712 3.50 30.64 13.09
C ARG A 712 3.37 30.80 11.58
N TYR A 713 2.76 31.89 11.10
CA TYR A 713 2.67 32.16 9.67
C TYR A 713 4.03 32.48 9.06
N SER A 714 4.85 33.28 9.74
CA SER A 714 6.22 33.60 9.28
C SER A 714 7.08 32.33 9.05
N ASN A 715 6.84 31.27 9.82
CA ASN A 715 7.53 30.00 9.72
C ASN A 715 6.77 28.96 8.85
N SER A 716 5.65 29.33 8.21
CA SER A 716 5.01 28.45 7.23
C SER A 716 5.88 28.28 5.98
N PHE A 717 5.72 27.17 5.26
CA PHE A 717 6.55 26.82 4.10
C PHE A 717 6.79 28.00 3.15
N LEU A 718 5.73 28.63 2.65
CA LEU A 718 5.84 29.69 1.65
C LEU A 718 6.53 30.94 2.18
N ALA A 719 6.08 31.47 3.35
CA ALA A 719 6.64 32.66 3.95
C ALA A 719 8.12 32.43 4.35
N TYR A 720 8.44 31.22 4.85
CA TYR A 720 9.80 30.83 5.18
C TYR A 720 10.72 30.82 3.95
N CYS A 721 10.31 30.17 2.85
CA CYS A 721 11.12 30.07 1.62
C CYS A 721 11.39 31.45 1.00
N ILE A 722 10.38 32.32 0.94
CA ILE A 722 10.54 33.68 0.40
C ILE A 722 11.50 34.47 1.28
N ARG A 723 11.37 34.41 2.62
CA ARG A 723 12.27 35.08 3.56
C ARG A 723 13.71 34.58 3.46
N LYS A 724 13.90 33.27 3.22
CA LYS A 724 15.22 32.64 2.99
C LYS A 724 15.79 32.93 1.61
N ARG A 725 14.99 33.48 0.67
CA ARG A 725 15.39 33.79 -0.71
C ARG A 725 15.85 32.55 -1.51
N TYR A 726 15.11 31.47 -1.37
CA TYR A 726 15.38 30.26 -2.13
C TYR A 726 15.04 30.39 -3.61
#